data_332770e0fca3c8baad0285ea27786e2a
#
_entry.id   332770e0fca3c8baad0285ea27786e2a
#
_cell.length_a   1.000
_cell.length_b   1.000
_cell.length_c   1.000
_cell.angle_alpha   90.00
_cell.angle_beta   90.00
_cell.angle_gamma   90.00
#
_symmetry.space_group_name_H-M   'P 1'
#
loop_
_entity.id
_entity.type
_entity.pdbx_description
1 polymer ?
#
loop_
_entity_poly.entity_id
_entity_poly.type
_entity_poly.pdbx_seq_one_letter_code
_entity_poly.pdbx_strand_id
1 'polypeptide(L)'
;MNKLTIIITYYNNEEHIKDCINSIKKQRNQNFDLIIVDDGSTDSSTRILEEEIKGFNKNINLIKNENNKGHAYARNVALDKVDTQYVMFLDGDDQLASYSVEYYLTKINGTDGLIAPIHKFTINRPQYVNKDKVRVEYLTQKSNPNSFLRKNSACNIVFKNTIIQAHNIRFNESLKIYTDASFVLEYINYAERFVRLFDFPFYYRGEVYDPFNGNTLSDQDFILTFEDYVNSFLDSMNRTNNKKVQKFLISKMKLEIKNGFDPSLKDIDLRYKILEKPLVDAVKALKWDLLKDAKLLYDLEVLFLTMNSVENAKYINNLRGVSRHVKNIIQNNKMKNRSKYQLTDKEDCVDSNTIVFESFGGKNYSDSPKYIYEYMQKNYPQLNYIWVFSNPDQNVIMGNAMKVKKGSKEYYEAYSKAKFWVTNARLPLYLNKKENQIFIQTWHGTPLKRLANDMKVVRMPNTTTANYKKNFYEETSRWDYLISPNRYSTNIFKTAFWMNEERTWEIGYPRNDVLVNRQNDTEYIKQIKKDLNLPEDKKVIMYAPTWRDDEFVKKGQYLFDLKINLANLQEKLGDEYVILLRMHYLIANSLDLNGYDDFAIDVSNYSDVSELYLITDALITDYSSVMFDFGILKRPQFFFAYDIEKYDKGLRGFYMDYMNELPGEIITDEFKLAEELKKLDEHKLKYKNKIENFYEKFCSIEKGEASKIVGDYIFKQSK
;
A
#
# COMPACT_ATOMS: atom_id res chain seq x y z
N MET A 1 -5.38 -46.11 -8.01
CA MET A 1 -6.22 -45.10 -7.38
C MET A 1 -5.35 -43.94 -6.90
N ASN A 2 -5.71 -42.72 -7.20
CA ASN A 2 -5.05 -41.54 -6.67
C ASN A 2 -5.23 -41.48 -5.15
N LYS A 3 -4.23 -40.85 -4.46
CA LYS A 3 -4.24 -40.79 -2.98
C LYS A 3 -4.85 -39.52 -2.43
N LEU A 4 -4.96 -38.47 -3.24
CA LEU A 4 -5.40 -37.14 -2.83
C LEU A 4 -6.51 -36.63 -3.74
N THR A 5 -7.54 -36.04 -3.17
CA THR A 5 -8.51 -35.19 -3.90
C THR A 5 -8.23 -33.73 -3.56
N ILE A 6 -8.12 -32.90 -4.59
CA ILE A 6 -8.09 -31.44 -4.45
C ILE A 6 -9.49 -30.94 -4.77
N ILE A 7 -10.13 -30.30 -3.80
CA ILE A 7 -11.43 -29.66 -3.95
C ILE A 7 -11.17 -28.18 -4.28
N ILE A 8 -11.70 -27.70 -5.42
CA ILE A 8 -11.66 -26.30 -5.82
C ILE A 8 -13.08 -25.75 -5.76
N THR A 9 -13.30 -24.67 -5.02
CA THR A 9 -14.58 -23.96 -4.99
C THR A 9 -14.42 -22.54 -5.50
N TYR A 10 -15.34 -22.06 -6.33
CA TYR A 10 -15.28 -20.71 -6.87
C TYR A 10 -16.68 -20.13 -7.11
N TYR A 11 -16.75 -18.80 -7.09
CA TYR A 11 -17.88 -17.98 -7.46
C TYR A 11 -17.39 -16.65 -8.01
N ASN A 12 -17.76 -16.32 -9.27
CA ASN A 12 -17.37 -15.06 -9.94
C ASN A 12 -15.86 -14.76 -9.87
N ASN A 13 -15.05 -15.67 -10.38
CA ASN A 13 -13.57 -15.62 -10.31
C ASN A 13 -12.90 -15.51 -11.68
N GLU A 14 -13.51 -14.83 -12.67
CA GLU A 14 -13.02 -14.78 -14.05
C GLU A 14 -11.58 -14.27 -14.19
N GLU A 15 -11.12 -13.38 -13.27
CA GLU A 15 -9.76 -12.86 -13.30
C GLU A 15 -8.70 -13.85 -12.78
N HIS A 16 -9.10 -14.85 -11.97
CA HIS A 16 -8.15 -15.66 -11.20
C HIS A 16 -8.22 -17.16 -11.50
N ILE A 17 -9.38 -17.66 -11.89
CA ILE A 17 -9.62 -19.11 -12.07
C ILE A 17 -8.63 -19.76 -13.05
N LYS A 18 -8.22 -19.04 -14.09
CA LYS A 18 -7.22 -19.51 -15.03
C LYS A 18 -5.87 -19.78 -14.36
N ASP A 19 -5.41 -18.88 -13.52
CA ASP A 19 -4.14 -19.01 -12.80
C ASP A 19 -4.20 -20.12 -11.74
N CYS A 20 -5.35 -20.28 -11.07
CA CYS A 20 -5.61 -21.36 -10.15
C CYS A 20 -5.43 -22.72 -10.86
N ILE A 21 -6.14 -22.97 -11.95
CA ILE A 21 -6.07 -24.23 -12.73
C ILE A 21 -4.67 -24.45 -13.30
N ASN A 22 -4.00 -23.41 -13.79
CA ASN A 22 -2.63 -23.52 -14.27
C ASN A 22 -1.65 -23.92 -13.16
N SER A 23 -1.88 -23.52 -11.91
CA SER A 23 -1.08 -23.95 -10.77
C SER A 23 -1.22 -25.45 -10.50
N ILE A 24 -2.39 -26.02 -10.75
CA ILE A 24 -2.69 -27.46 -10.62
C ILE A 24 -2.07 -28.24 -11.78
N LYS A 25 -2.21 -27.78 -13.01
CA LYS A 25 -1.56 -28.41 -14.19
C LYS A 25 -0.04 -28.51 -14.04
N LYS A 26 0.60 -27.51 -13.40
CA LYS A 26 2.05 -27.44 -13.17
C LYS A 26 2.54 -28.26 -11.99
N GLN A 27 1.71 -29.03 -11.29
CA GLN A 27 2.15 -29.87 -10.19
C GLN A 27 3.13 -30.95 -10.69
N ARG A 28 4.28 -31.11 -10.01
CA ARG A 28 5.28 -32.13 -10.35
C ARG A 28 4.80 -33.55 -10.13
N ASN A 29 4.00 -33.75 -9.07
CA ASN A 29 3.35 -35.01 -8.80
C ASN A 29 1.88 -34.87 -9.18
N GLN A 30 1.46 -35.71 -10.13
CA GLN A 30 0.11 -35.70 -10.70
C GLN A 30 -0.80 -36.81 -10.09
N ASN A 31 -0.48 -37.35 -8.92
CA ASN A 31 -1.26 -38.41 -8.27
C ASN A 31 -2.38 -37.82 -7.40
N PHE A 32 -3.32 -37.15 -8.05
CA PHE A 32 -4.51 -36.55 -7.41
C PHE A 32 -5.73 -36.55 -8.35
N ASP A 33 -6.92 -36.51 -7.78
CA ASP A 33 -8.20 -36.25 -8.45
C ASP A 33 -8.66 -34.82 -8.17
N LEU A 34 -9.51 -34.30 -9.04
CA LEU A 34 -10.08 -32.96 -8.89
C LEU A 34 -11.60 -33.05 -8.72
N ILE A 35 -12.12 -32.33 -7.72
CA ILE A 35 -13.53 -31.98 -7.63
C ILE A 35 -13.60 -30.45 -7.67
N ILE A 36 -14.31 -29.93 -8.65
CA ILE A 36 -14.43 -28.49 -8.87
C ILE A 36 -15.90 -28.11 -8.71
N VAL A 37 -16.20 -27.16 -7.84
CA VAL A 37 -17.57 -26.70 -7.60
C VAL A 37 -17.70 -25.25 -8.01
N ASP A 38 -18.53 -25.01 -8.99
CA ASP A 38 -19.03 -23.68 -9.35
C ASP A 38 -20.25 -23.37 -8.50
N ASP A 39 -20.15 -22.40 -7.62
CA ASP A 39 -21.25 -22.03 -6.73
C ASP A 39 -22.22 -21.02 -7.38
N GLY A 40 -22.61 -21.29 -8.64
CA GLY A 40 -23.59 -20.51 -9.38
C GLY A 40 -23.02 -19.19 -9.94
N SER A 41 -21.82 -19.22 -10.53
CA SER A 41 -21.18 -18.04 -11.14
C SER A 41 -22.02 -17.46 -12.28
N THR A 42 -22.02 -16.13 -12.35
CA THR A 42 -22.74 -15.33 -13.38
C THR A 42 -21.82 -14.61 -14.35
N ASP A 43 -20.50 -14.63 -14.10
CA ASP A 43 -19.45 -14.07 -14.95
C ASP A 43 -18.88 -15.13 -15.93
N SER A 44 -17.73 -14.84 -16.55
CA SER A 44 -17.05 -15.75 -17.48
C SER A 44 -16.27 -16.89 -16.82
N SER A 45 -16.27 -17.04 -15.51
CA SER A 45 -15.46 -18.01 -14.76
C SER A 45 -15.61 -19.42 -15.25
N THR A 46 -16.87 -19.89 -15.41
CA THR A 46 -17.18 -21.26 -15.82
C THR A 46 -16.69 -21.55 -17.23
N ARG A 47 -16.87 -20.61 -18.17
CA ARG A 47 -16.37 -20.74 -19.54
C ARG A 47 -14.85 -20.84 -19.58
N ILE A 48 -14.16 -19.96 -18.83
CA ILE A 48 -12.69 -19.96 -18.74
C ILE A 48 -12.20 -21.28 -18.14
N LEU A 49 -12.85 -21.76 -17.08
CA LEU A 49 -12.52 -23.04 -16.46
C LEU A 49 -12.65 -24.19 -17.45
N GLU A 50 -13.78 -24.31 -18.17
CA GLU A 50 -14.03 -25.38 -19.14
C GLU A 50 -13.00 -25.37 -20.27
N GLU A 51 -12.59 -24.20 -20.75
CA GLU A 51 -11.51 -24.05 -21.73
C GLU A 51 -10.18 -24.53 -21.16
N GLU A 52 -9.85 -24.15 -19.94
CA GLU A 52 -8.58 -24.53 -19.29
C GLU A 52 -8.51 -26.03 -18.95
N ILE A 53 -9.59 -26.69 -18.57
CA ILE A 53 -9.56 -28.12 -18.27
C ILE A 53 -9.62 -29.03 -19.54
N LYS A 54 -9.94 -28.49 -20.71
CA LYS A 54 -9.88 -29.24 -21.97
C LYS A 54 -8.48 -29.80 -22.20
N GLY A 55 -8.39 -31.09 -22.44
CA GLY A 55 -7.11 -31.79 -22.66
C GLY A 55 -6.28 -32.03 -21.41
N PHE A 56 -6.73 -31.63 -20.23
CA PHE A 56 -6.10 -32.02 -18.99
C PHE A 56 -6.51 -33.44 -18.63
N ASN A 57 -5.62 -34.39 -18.85
CA ASN A 57 -5.89 -35.84 -18.69
C ASN A 57 -5.93 -36.24 -17.19
N LYS A 58 -7.02 -35.85 -16.52
CA LYS A 58 -7.30 -36.11 -15.11
C LYS A 58 -8.74 -36.53 -14.88
N ASN A 59 -8.98 -37.27 -13.77
CA ASN A 59 -10.32 -37.49 -13.26
C ASN A 59 -10.81 -36.17 -12.64
N ILE A 60 -11.69 -35.45 -13.34
CA ILE A 60 -12.25 -34.16 -12.94
C ILE A 60 -13.76 -34.32 -12.79
N ASN A 61 -14.26 -34.10 -11.58
CA ASN A 61 -15.70 -34.02 -11.30
C ASN A 61 -16.08 -32.52 -11.18
N LEU A 62 -16.73 -31.97 -12.21
CA LEU A 62 -17.25 -30.60 -12.22
C LEU A 62 -18.71 -30.58 -11.76
N ILE A 63 -18.97 -29.89 -10.66
CA ILE A 63 -20.31 -29.71 -10.08
C ILE A 63 -20.69 -28.24 -10.28
N LYS A 64 -21.93 -28.00 -10.77
CA LYS A 64 -22.44 -26.65 -10.95
C LYS A 64 -23.70 -26.48 -10.11
N ASN A 65 -23.68 -25.52 -9.19
CA ASN A 65 -24.89 -25.15 -8.46
C ASN A 65 -25.72 -24.16 -9.32
N GLU A 66 -27.04 -24.24 -9.19
CA GLU A 66 -27.95 -23.33 -9.91
C GLU A 66 -27.82 -21.87 -9.42
N ASN A 67 -27.52 -21.69 -8.13
CA ASN A 67 -27.43 -20.41 -7.46
C ASN A 67 -26.30 -20.47 -6.43
N ASN A 68 -25.77 -19.30 -6.06
CA ASN A 68 -24.79 -19.16 -4.98
C ASN A 68 -25.43 -19.58 -3.63
N LYS A 69 -24.94 -20.66 -3.06
CA LYS A 69 -25.35 -21.19 -1.74
C LYS A 69 -24.29 -20.98 -0.66
N GLY A 70 -23.15 -20.41 -1.04
CA GLY A 70 -22.04 -20.10 -0.16
C GLY A 70 -20.95 -21.17 -0.13
N HIS A 71 -19.79 -20.72 0.16
CA HIS A 71 -18.53 -21.46 0.17
C HIS A 71 -18.57 -22.74 1.05
N ALA A 72 -19.23 -22.69 2.23
CA ALA A 72 -19.38 -23.87 3.09
C ALA A 72 -20.20 -24.98 2.42
N TYR A 73 -21.31 -24.61 1.80
CA TYR A 73 -22.16 -25.54 1.05
C TYR A 73 -21.41 -26.19 -0.12
N ALA A 74 -20.72 -25.37 -0.93
CA ALA A 74 -19.93 -25.83 -2.07
C ALA A 74 -18.88 -26.87 -1.65
N ARG A 75 -18.17 -26.62 -0.54
CA ARG A 75 -17.20 -27.57 0.02
C ARG A 75 -17.84 -28.84 0.55
N ASN A 76 -18.99 -28.75 1.21
CA ASN A 76 -19.71 -29.95 1.71
C ASN A 76 -20.18 -30.83 0.57
N VAL A 77 -20.76 -30.27 -0.50
CA VAL A 77 -21.15 -31.01 -1.70
C VAL A 77 -19.97 -31.75 -2.32
N ALA A 78 -18.80 -31.12 -2.36
CA ALA A 78 -17.59 -31.77 -2.84
C ALA A 78 -17.09 -32.88 -1.92
N LEU A 79 -17.16 -32.70 -0.59
CA LEU A 79 -16.76 -33.70 0.40
C LEU A 79 -17.55 -35.00 0.29
N ASP A 80 -18.83 -34.93 -0.09
CA ASP A 80 -19.69 -36.12 -0.30
C ASP A 80 -19.28 -36.96 -1.53
N LYS A 81 -18.41 -36.43 -2.39
CA LYS A 81 -17.92 -37.11 -3.60
C LYS A 81 -16.45 -37.56 -3.48
N VAL A 82 -15.78 -37.33 -2.34
CA VAL A 82 -14.39 -37.73 -2.12
C VAL A 82 -14.31 -39.21 -1.79
N ASP A 83 -13.57 -39.96 -2.61
CA ASP A 83 -13.31 -41.40 -2.43
C ASP A 83 -11.84 -41.72 -2.16
N THR A 84 -10.95 -40.71 -2.24
CA THR A 84 -9.53 -40.88 -2.01
C THR A 84 -9.18 -40.88 -0.52
N GLN A 85 -7.90 -41.29 -0.21
CA GLN A 85 -7.42 -41.38 1.17
C GLN A 85 -7.32 -40.02 1.86
N TYR A 86 -6.93 -39.00 1.11
CA TYR A 86 -6.71 -37.64 1.60
C TYR A 86 -7.48 -36.62 0.78
N VAL A 87 -7.82 -35.49 1.40
CA VAL A 87 -8.50 -34.37 0.77
C VAL A 87 -7.89 -33.05 1.19
N MET A 88 -7.84 -32.09 0.30
CA MET A 88 -7.50 -30.69 0.57
C MET A 88 -8.39 -29.72 -0.20
N PHE A 89 -8.45 -28.49 0.27
CA PHE A 89 -9.22 -27.41 -0.34
C PHE A 89 -8.31 -26.38 -0.99
N LEU A 90 -8.75 -25.82 -2.10
CA LEU A 90 -8.10 -24.72 -2.82
C LEU A 90 -9.19 -23.75 -3.27
N ASP A 91 -9.07 -22.49 -2.88
CA ASP A 91 -10.00 -21.46 -3.33
C ASP A 91 -9.67 -21.05 -4.78
N GLY A 92 -10.70 -20.69 -5.57
CA GLY A 92 -10.53 -20.41 -7.01
C GLY A 92 -9.67 -19.19 -7.33
N ASP A 93 -9.43 -18.31 -6.36
CA ASP A 93 -8.55 -17.15 -6.44
C ASP A 93 -7.12 -17.41 -5.93
N ASP A 94 -6.85 -18.63 -5.42
CA ASP A 94 -5.58 -19.05 -4.84
C ASP A 94 -4.78 -19.97 -5.77
N GLN A 95 -3.54 -20.29 -5.40
CA GLN A 95 -2.66 -21.13 -6.22
C GLN A 95 -1.77 -22.03 -5.35
N LEU A 96 -1.38 -23.21 -5.88
CA LEU A 96 -0.39 -24.09 -5.27
C LEU A 96 0.99 -23.89 -5.90
N ALA A 97 2.04 -24.04 -5.09
CA ALA A 97 3.39 -24.17 -5.62
C ALA A 97 3.53 -25.47 -6.40
N SER A 98 4.30 -25.48 -7.48
CA SER A 98 4.43 -26.65 -8.40
C SER A 98 4.93 -27.95 -7.73
N TYR A 99 5.51 -27.86 -6.57
CA TYR A 99 6.04 -28.98 -5.76
C TYR A 99 5.10 -29.40 -4.61
N SER A 100 3.97 -28.73 -4.40
CA SER A 100 3.14 -28.93 -3.20
C SER A 100 2.60 -30.33 -3.07
N VAL A 101 1.98 -30.88 -4.12
CA VAL A 101 1.42 -32.25 -4.10
C VAL A 101 2.53 -33.30 -3.87
N GLU A 102 3.70 -33.12 -4.48
CA GLU A 102 4.85 -34.04 -4.28
C GLU A 102 5.22 -34.13 -2.79
N TYR A 103 5.35 -32.97 -2.12
CA TYR A 103 5.72 -32.94 -0.70
C TYR A 103 4.59 -33.44 0.19
N TYR A 104 3.33 -33.09 -0.10
CA TYR A 104 2.19 -33.55 0.67
C TYR A 104 2.11 -35.06 0.70
N LEU A 105 2.14 -35.71 -0.46
CA LEU A 105 2.04 -37.15 -0.56
C LEU A 105 3.28 -37.89 0.00
N THR A 106 4.46 -37.27 -0.04
CA THR A 106 5.69 -37.85 0.52
C THR A 106 5.71 -37.79 2.05
N LYS A 107 5.19 -36.71 2.66
CA LYS A 107 5.35 -36.44 4.10
C LYS A 107 4.15 -36.85 4.95
N ILE A 108 2.96 -37.02 4.36
CA ILE A 108 1.71 -37.33 5.09
C ILE A 108 1.61 -38.77 5.58
N ASN A 109 2.40 -39.67 5.05
CA ASN A 109 2.29 -41.09 5.38
C ASN A 109 2.38 -41.39 6.89
N GLY A 110 1.42 -42.18 7.42
CA GLY A 110 1.35 -42.53 8.83
C GLY A 110 0.83 -41.42 9.76
N THR A 111 0.35 -40.31 9.19
CA THR A 111 -0.26 -39.20 9.96
C THR A 111 -1.74 -39.03 9.58
N ASP A 112 -2.46 -38.33 10.41
CA ASP A 112 -3.89 -38.02 10.19
C ASP A 112 -4.07 -36.71 9.44
N GLY A 113 -3.02 -35.88 9.29
CA GLY A 113 -3.08 -34.68 8.49
C GLY A 113 -1.71 -34.00 8.32
N LEU A 114 -1.65 -33.11 7.34
CA LEU A 114 -0.45 -32.31 7.05
C LEU A 114 -0.82 -30.82 7.03
N ILE A 115 -0.02 -30.01 7.67
CA ILE A 115 -0.18 -28.54 7.70
C ILE A 115 0.96 -27.91 6.91
N ALA A 116 0.65 -27.10 5.92
CA ALA A 116 1.62 -26.40 5.09
C ALA A 116 1.55 -24.87 5.29
N PRO A 117 2.64 -24.11 5.05
CA PRO A 117 2.60 -22.65 5.12
C PRO A 117 1.75 -22.03 4.00
N ILE A 118 0.92 -21.03 4.40
CA ILE A 118 0.26 -20.12 3.47
C ILE A 118 1.14 -18.88 3.31
N HIS A 119 1.37 -18.48 2.07
CA HIS A 119 2.03 -17.23 1.74
C HIS A 119 1.13 -16.37 0.86
N LYS A 120 1.21 -15.05 1.05
CA LYS A 120 0.55 -14.10 0.17
C LYS A 120 1.27 -14.07 -1.18
N PHE A 121 0.56 -13.71 -2.24
CA PHE A 121 1.16 -13.60 -3.57
C PHE A 121 2.40 -12.70 -3.53
N THR A 122 3.55 -13.25 -3.93
CA THR A 122 4.78 -12.50 -4.17
C THR A 122 5.26 -12.76 -5.60
N ILE A 123 5.86 -11.74 -6.24
CA ILE A 123 6.34 -11.82 -7.62
C ILE A 123 7.46 -12.86 -7.78
N ASN A 124 8.27 -13.08 -6.76
CA ASN A 124 9.35 -14.05 -6.76
C ASN A 124 8.90 -15.38 -6.13
N ARG A 125 8.34 -16.27 -6.95
CA ARG A 125 8.02 -17.64 -6.53
C ARG A 125 9.27 -18.48 -6.64
N PRO A 126 9.70 -19.20 -5.58
CA PRO A 126 10.79 -20.16 -5.73
C PRO A 126 10.35 -21.25 -6.70
N GLN A 127 11.07 -21.38 -7.81
CA GLN A 127 10.81 -22.45 -8.81
C GLN A 127 11.33 -23.80 -8.33
N TYR A 128 12.25 -23.80 -7.38
CA TYR A 128 12.89 -25.00 -6.84
C TYR A 128 13.00 -24.89 -5.33
N VAL A 129 12.62 -25.97 -4.64
CA VAL A 129 12.83 -26.16 -3.20
C VAL A 129 13.82 -27.28 -3.03
N ASN A 130 14.92 -27.01 -2.34
CA ASN A 130 15.85 -28.06 -1.95
C ASN A 130 15.15 -28.96 -0.92
N LYS A 131 14.99 -30.26 -1.29
CA LYS A 131 14.28 -31.26 -0.47
C LYS A 131 14.85 -31.41 0.94
N ASP A 132 16.15 -31.22 1.10
CA ASP A 132 16.86 -31.37 2.37
C ASP A 132 16.70 -30.14 3.30
N LYS A 133 16.19 -29.02 2.77
CA LYS A 133 15.98 -27.78 3.53
C LYS A 133 14.54 -27.55 4.01
N VAL A 134 13.58 -28.41 3.67
CA VAL A 134 12.22 -28.33 4.20
C VAL A 134 12.20 -28.87 5.61
N ARG A 135 12.09 -27.99 6.58
CA ARG A 135 11.96 -28.39 7.98
C ARG A 135 10.58 -29.02 8.20
N VAL A 136 10.58 -30.14 8.92
CA VAL A 136 9.38 -30.94 9.24
C VAL A 136 9.26 -31.09 10.74
N GLU A 137 8.08 -30.86 11.29
CA GLU A 137 7.75 -31.07 12.69
C GLU A 137 6.55 -32.03 12.80
N TYR A 138 6.66 -33.00 13.70
CA TYR A 138 5.52 -33.89 14.01
C TYR A 138 4.80 -33.36 15.26
N LEU A 139 3.51 -33.15 15.13
CA LEU A 139 2.64 -32.56 16.13
C LEU A 139 1.62 -33.56 16.61
N THR A 140 1.26 -33.50 17.88
CA THR A 140 0.07 -34.18 18.41
C THR A 140 -0.90 -33.15 18.98
N GLN A 141 -2.18 -33.46 18.92
CA GLN A 141 -3.22 -32.60 19.52
C GLN A 141 -2.93 -32.27 20.99
N LYS A 142 -2.40 -33.25 21.75
CA LYS A 142 -2.08 -33.09 23.18
C LYS A 142 -0.91 -32.13 23.43
N SER A 143 0.12 -32.16 22.58
CA SER A 143 1.35 -31.37 22.79
C SER A 143 1.19 -29.90 22.43
N ASN A 144 0.45 -29.57 21.38
CA ASN A 144 0.39 -28.21 20.89
C ASN A 144 -0.91 -27.84 20.14
N PRO A 145 -2.07 -27.87 20.82
CA PRO A 145 -3.37 -27.67 20.15
C PRO A 145 -3.51 -26.31 19.50
N ASN A 146 -2.88 -25.25 20.05
CA ASN A 146 -2.96 -23.89 19.49
C ASN A 146 -2.21 -23.74 18.16
N SER A 147 -1.31 -24.66 17.81
CA SER A 147 -0.58 -24.60 16.53
C SER A 147 -1.49 -24.87 15.33
N PHE A 148 -2.62 -25.51 15.53
CA PHE A 148 -3.62 -25.78 14.49
C PHE A 148 -4.48 -24.56 14.14
N LEU A 149 -4.53 -23.57 15.03
CA LEU A 149 -5.38 -22.37 14.87
C LEU A 149 -4.59 -21.12 14.48
N ARG A 150 -3.27 -21.13 14.63
CA ARG A 150 -2.44 -20.00 14.24
C ARG A 150 -2.20 -19.99 12.75
N LYS A 151 -2.85 -19.07 12.03
CA LYS A 151 -2.71 -18.89 10.57
C LYS A 151 -3.07 -20.13 9.74
N ASN A 152 -3.82 -21.04 10.31
CA ASN A 152 -4.33 -22.19 9.58
C ASN A 152 -5.72 -21.89 9.05
N SER A 153 -5.93 -22.21 7.79
CA SER A 153 -7.20 -22.30 7.11
C SER A 153 -7.41 -23.75 6.74
N ALA A 154 -8.61 -24.15 6.40
CA ALA A 154 -8.85 -25.48 5.83
C ALA A 154 -8.03 -25.70 4.54
N CYS A 155 -7.71 -24.62 3.82
CA CYS A 155 -6.98 -24.67 2.55
C CYS A 155 -5.49 -25.06 2.67
N ASN A 156 -4.86 -24.83 3.82
CA ASN A 156 -3.45 -25.21 4.00
C ASN A 156 -3.26 -26.53 4.76
N ILE A 157 -4.32 -27.29 4.92
CA ILE A 157 -4.31 -28.58 5.58
C ILE A 157 -4.73 -29.67 4.61
N VAL A 158 -3.97 -30.75 4.58
CA VAL A 158 -4.35 -32.00 3.92
C VAL A 158 -4.93 -32.90 4.99
N PHE A 159 -6.18 -33.32 4.82
CA PHE A 159 -6.95 -34.08 5.77
C PHE A 159 -7.03 -35.56 5.37
N LYS A 160 -7.09 -36.46 6.34
CA LYS A 160 -7.38 -37.88 6.11
C LYS A 160 -8.90 -38.05 5.98
N ASN A 161 -9.38 -38.44 4.79
CA ASN A 161 -10.80 -38.50 4.45
C ASN A 161 -11.57 -39.44 5.35
N THR A 162 -10.99 -40.57 5.76
CA THR A 162 -11.69 -41.56 6.63
C THR A 162 -12.13 -40.95 7.97
N ILE A 163 -11.41 -39.95 8.51
CA ILE A 163 -11.81 -39.25 9.73
C ILE A 163 -13.01 -38.33 9.45
N ILE A 164 -12.97 -37.59 8.34
CA ILE A 164 -14.09 -36.71 7.94
C ILE A 164 -15.38 -37.52 7.77
N GLN A 165 -15.31 -38.65 7.03
CA GLN A 165 -16.47 -39.44 6.75
C GLN A 165 -16.98 -40.19 8.00
N ALA A 166 -16.08 -40.78 8.79
CA ALA A 166 -16.47 -41.56 10.00
C ALA A 166 -17.19 -40.68 11.05
N HIS A 167 -16.86 -39.41 11.12
CA HIS A 167 -17.43 -38.47 12.11
C HIS A 167 -18.39 -37.46 11.50
N ASN A 168 -18.70 -37.58 10.19
CA ASN A 168 -19.57 -36.67 9.44
C ASN A 168 -19.18 -35.19 9.64
N ILE A 169 -17.89 -34.88 9.57
CA ILE A 169 -17.37 -33.53 9.78
C ILE A 169 -17.75 -32.65 8.57
N ARG A 170 -18.46 -31.56 8.80
CA ARG A 170 -18.97 -30.68 7.75
C ARG A 170 -18.74 -29.21 8.12
N PHE A 171 -18.56 -28.38 7.09
CA PHE A 171 -18.56 -26.91 7.26
C PHE A 171 -19.96 -26.46 7.69
N ASN A 172 -19.99 -25.40 8.51
CA ASN A 172 -21.26 -24.81 8.93
C ASN A 172 -21.81 -23.89 7.82
N GLU A 173 -22.87 -24.32 7.16
CA GLU A 173 -23.49 -23.62 6.03
C GLU A 173 -24.28 -22.37 6.42
N SER A 174 -24.53 -22.14 7.71
CA SER A 174 -25.10 -20.88 8.19
C SER A 174 -24.13 -19.72 8.19
N LEU A 175 -22.81 -19.99 8.06
CA LEU A 175 -21.74 -18.99 8.02
C LEU A 175 -21.39 -18.64 6.58
N LYS A 176 -21.32 -17.34 6.29
CA LYS A 176 -20.84 -16.85 4.99
C LYS A 176 -19.32 -16.79 4.91
N ILE A 177 -18.69 -16.39 6.03
CA ILE A 177 -17.24 -16.28 6.18
C ILE A 177 -16.77 -16.95 7.48
N TYR A 178 -15.48 -17.13 7.67
CA TYR A 178 -14.86 -17.79 8.84
C TYR A 178 -15.32 -19.25 9.08
N THR A 179 -15.67 -19.97 8.02
CA THR A 179 -16.19 -21.36 8.09
C THR A 179 -15.12 -22.37 8.47
N ASP A 180 -13.84 -22.05 8.25
CA ASP A 180 -12.70 -22.95 8.41
C ASP A 180 -12.44 -23.36 9.86
N ALA A 181 -12.61 -22.42 10.79
CA ALA A 181 -12.18 -22.62 12.18
C ALA A 181 -12.92 -23.76 12.86
N SER A 182 -14.23 -23.80 12.76
CA SER A 182 -15.06 -24.84 13.37
C SER A 182 -14.85 -26.21 12.73
N PHE A 183 -14.69 -26.26 11.40
CA PHE A 183 -14.36 -27.50 10.69
C PHE A 183 -13.01 -28.08 11.12
N VAL A 184 -11.97 -27.26 11.15
CA VAL A 184 -10.62 -27.68 11.58
C VAL A 184 -10.64 -28.16 13.04
N LEU A 185 -11.33 -27.42 13.92
CA LEU A 185 -11.43 -27.78 15.34
C LEU A 185 -12.16 -29.11 15.58
N GLU A 186 -13.23 -29.34 14.85
CA GLU A 186 -13.95 -30.63 14.93
C GLU A 186 -13.03 -31.75 14.42
N TYR A 187 -12.32 -31.56 13.32
CA TYR A 187 -11.41 -32.56 12.78
C TYR A 187 -10.29 -32.92 13.78
N ILE A 188 -9.67 -31.96 14.43
CA ILE A 188 -8.58 -32.25 15.38
C ILE A 188 -9.03 -32.94 16.67
N ASN A 189 -10.33 -33.00 16.97
CA ASN A 189 -10.81 -33.80 18.09
C ASN A 189 -10.60 -35.31 17.85
N TYR A 190 -10.57 -35.74 16.58
CA TYR A 190 -10.48 -37.14 16.17
C TYR A 190 -9.14 -37.50 15.55
N ALA A 191 -8.33 -36.52 15.18
CA ALA A 191 -7.02 -36.70 14.59
C ALA A 191 -5.92 -36.56 15.66
N GLU A 192 -4.98 -37.51 15.70
CA GLU A 192 -3.95 -37.56 16.74
C GLU A 192 -2.60 -37.05 16.27
N ARG A 193 -2.17 -37.41 15.05
CA ARG A 193 -0.84 -37.16 14.52
C ARG A 193 -0.86 -36.31 13.28
N PHE A 194 -0.12 -35.20 13.33
CA PHE A 194 0.05 -34.29 12.21
C PHE A 194 1.51 -34.09 11.88
N VAL A 195 1.79 -33.78 10.61
CA VAL A 195 3.06 -33.27 10.15
C VAL A 195 2.90 -31.82 9.71
N ARG A 196 3.82 -30.96 10.14
CA ARG A 196 3.88 -29.53 9.72
C ARG A 196 5.14 -29.29 8.90
N LEU A 197 4.95 -28.66 7.75
CA LEU A 197 6.02 -28.17 6.89
C LEU A 197 6.34 -26.70 7.20
N PHE A 198 7.60 -26.31 6.99
CA PHE A 198 8.08 -24.94 7.23
C PHE A 198 8.94 -24.44 6.07
N ASP A 199 9.34 -23.17 6.16
CA ASP A 199 10.41 -22.48 5.43
C ASP A 199 10.13 -22.19 3.96
N PHE A 200 9.16 -22.85 3.32
CA PHE A 200 8.82 -22.63 1.92
C PHE A 200 7.32 -22.41 1.71
N PRO A 201 6.92 -21.61 0.72
CA PRO A 201 5.52 -21.44 0.37
C PRO A 201 4.99 -22.68 -0.36
N PHE A 202 3.90 -23.25 0.13
CA PHE A 202 3.18 -24.36 -0.51
C PHE A 202 1.85 -23.92 -1.08
N TYR A 203 1.19 -22.97 -0.43
CA TYR A 203 -0.08 -22.39 -0.78
C TYR A 203 0.05 -20.87 -0.91
N TYR A 204 -0.38 -20.31 -2.01
CA TYR A 204 -0.36 -18.88 -2.27
C TYR A 204 -1.77 -18.32 -2.24
N ARG A 205 -2.02 -17.40 -1.33
CA ARG A 205 -3.29 -16.71 -1.16
C ARG A 205 -3.34 -15.42 -1.96
N GLY A 206 -4.38 -15.25 -2.79
CA GLY A 206 -4.70 -13.99 -3.46
C GLY A 206 -5.11 -12.91 -2.47
N GLU A 207 -4.77 -11.65 -2.74
CA GLU A 207 -5.27 -10.46 -2.05
C GLU A 207 -5.78 -9.48 -3.09
N VAL A 208 -7.05 -9.14 -3.03
CA VAL A 208 -7.65 -8.08 -3.85
C VAL A 208 -8.32 -7.10 -2.89
N TYR A 209 -8.00 -5.82 -3.06
CA TYR A 209 -8.75 -4.74 -2.42
C TYR A 209 -9.26 -3.81 -3.51
N ASP A 210 -10.56 -3.75 -3.68
CA ASP A 210 -11.24 -2.79 -4.52
C ASP A 210 -12.39 -2.16 -3.70
N PRO A 211 -12.30 -0.85 -3.38
CA PRO A 211 -13.31 -0.18 -2.58
C PRO A 211 -14.66 -0.04 -3.28
N PHE A 212 -14.75 -0.28 -4.61
CA PHE A 212 -15.97 -0.13 -5.40
C PHE A 212 -16.61 -1.48 -5.78
N ASN A 213 -15.80 -2.51 -6.07
CA ASN A 213 -16.28 -3.82 -6.54
C ASN A 213 -16.33 -4.88 -5.44
N GLY A 214 -16.01 -4.51 -4.22
CA GLY A 214 -16.00 -5.40 -3.07
C GLY A 214 -14.63 -6.01 -2.82
N ASN A 215 -14.38 -6.27 -1.54
CA ASN A 215 -13.17 -6.92 -1.07
C ASN A 215 -13.34 -8.43 -1.15
N THR A 216 -12.22 -9.18 -1.15
CA THR A 216 -12.28 -10.60 -0.84
C THR A 216 -13.02 -10.82 0.48
N LEU A 217 -13.68 -11.96 0.64
CA LEU A 217 -14.48 -12.27 1.85
C LEU A 217 -13.68 -12.01 3.15
N SER A 218 -12.37 -12.23 3.14
CA SER A 218 -11.50 -12.04 4.31
C SER A 218 -11.11 -10.60 4.62
N ASP A 219 -11.27 -9.68 3.66
CA ASP A 219 -10.84 -8.27 3.77
C ASP A 219 -12.02 -7.28 3.78
N GLN A 220 -13.25 -7.79 3.95
CA GLN A 220 -14.45 -6.98 4.09
C GLN A 220 -14.42 -6.11 5.35
N ASP A 221 -15.24 -5.06 5.36
CA ASP A 221 -15.38 -4.16 6.51
C ASP A 221 -15.82 -4.92 7.77
N PHE A 222 -15.33 -4.48 8.93
CA PHE A 222 -15.65 -5.06 10.23
C PHE A 222 -17.16 -5.15 10.49
N ILE A 223 -17.92 -4.15 10.05
CA ILE A 223 -19.39 -4.12 10.21
C ILE A 223 -20.06 -5.30 9.46
N LEU A 224 -19.52 -5.65 8.29
CA LEU A 224 -20.08 -6.74 7.48
C LEU A 224 -19.67 -8.14 7.96
N THR A 225 -18.59 -8.24 8.71
CA THR A 225 -17.96 -9.53 9.04
C THR A 225 -18.08 -9.94 10.50
N PHE A 226 -18.35 -9.00 11.40
CA PHE A 226 -18.31 -9.26 12.84
C PHE A 226 -19.38 -10.25 13.31
N GLU A 227 -20.60 -10.22 12.75
CA GLU A 227 -21.65 -11.17 13.09
C GLU A 227 -21.22 -12.61 12.75
N ASP A 228 -20.72 -12.83 11.55
CA ASP A 228 -20.21 -14.15 11.15
C ASP A 228 -19.01 -14.59 12.00
N TYR A 229 -18.15 -13.63 12.39
CA TYR A 229 -17.04 -13.92 13.30
C TYR A 229 -17.52 -14.39 14.68
N VAL A 230 -18.55 -13.75 15.24
CA VAL A 230 -19.16 -14.16 16.51
C VAL A 230 -19.81 -15.53 16.37
N ASN A 231 -20.58 -15.76 15.31
CA ASN A 231 -21.24 -17.04 15.06
C ASN A 231 -20.21 -18.17 14.87
N SER A 232 -19.12 -17.91 14.12
CA SER A 232 -18.01 -18.86 13.97
C SER A 232 -17.30 -19.15 15.30
N PHE A 233 -17.14 -18.14 16.15
CA PHE A 233 -16.58 -18.32 17.49
C PHE A 233 -17.48 -19.21 18.36
N LEU A 234 -18.79 -18.96 18.39
CA LEU A 234 -19.75 -19.74 19.17
C LEU A 234 -19.82 -21.18 18.67
N ASP A 235 -19.88 -21.40 17.37
CA ASP A 235 -19.84 -22.73 16.74
C ASP A 235 -18.53 -23.46 17.09
N SER A 236 -17.39 -22.77 17.00
CA SER A 236 -16.06 -23.30 17.35
C SER A 236 -15.96 -23.69 18.83
N MET A 237 -16.52 -22.88 19.73
CA MET A 237 -16.57 -23.19 21.18
C MET A 237 -17.38 -24.43 21.47
N ASN A 238 -18.48 -24.67 20.73
CA ASN A 238 -19.33 -25.85 20.88
C ASN A 238 -18.67 -27.11 20.32
N ARG A 239 -17.82 -27.01 19.31
CA ARG A 239 -17.15 -28.17 18.67
C ARG A 239 -15.87 -28.61 19.37
N THR A 240 -15.39 -27.91 20.41
CA THR A 240 -14.15 -28.29 21.12
C THR A 240 -14.34 -28.36 22.63
N ASN A 241 -13.89 -29.48 23.23
CA ASN A 241 -13.80 -29.65 24.68
C ASN A 241 -12.39 -29.33 25.24
N ASN A 242 -11.44 -28.96 24.37
CA ASN A 242 -10.05 -28.68 24.77
C ASN A 242 -9.93 -27.29 25.39
N LYS A 243 -9.72 -27.24 26.71
CA LYS A 243 -9.61 -25.98 27.46
C LYS A 243 -8.51 -25.03 26.97
N LYS A 244 -7.40 -25.53 26.38
CA LYS A 244 -6.35 -24.68 25.82
C LYS A 244 -6.83 -24.00 24.52
N VAL A 245 -7.56 -24.74 23.68
CA VAL A 245 -8.18 -24.22 22.47
C VAL A 245 -9.25 -23.18 22.82
N GLN A 246 -10.14 -23.49 23.78
CA GLN A 246 -11.16 -22.56 24.25
C GLN A 246 -10.53 -21.23 24.74
N LYS A 247 -9.46 -21.30 25.57
CA LYS A 247 -8.73 -20.11 26.00
C LYS A 247 -8.14 -19.31 24.83
N PHE A 248 -7.65 -19.99 23.81
CA PHE A 248 -7.14 -19.31 22.60
C PHE A 248 -8.28 -18.59 21.84
N LEU A 249 -9.40 -19.23 21.62
CA LEU A 249 -10.59 -18.63 20.97
C LEU A 249 -11.09 -17.42 21.76
N ILE A 250 -11.22 -17.56 23.08
CA ILE A 250 -11.59 -16.47 23.99
C ILE A 250 -10.61 -15.29 23.85
N SER A 251 -9.31 -15.56 23.83
CA SER A 251 -8.32 -14.48 23.67
C SER A 251 -8.43 -13.74 22.35
N LYS A 252 -8.78 -14.45 21.29
CA LYS A 252 -9.01 -13.86 19.95
C LYS A 252 -10.28 -13.01 19.94
N MET A 253 -11.39 -13.54 20.43
CA MET A 253 -12.65 -12.78 20.49
C MET A 253 -12.50 -11.53 21.38
N LYS A 254 -11.83 -11.62 22.53
CA LYS A 254 -11.49 -10.45 23.36
C LYS A 254 -10.76 -9.37 22.55
N LEU A 255 -9.80 -9.78 21.73
CA LEU A 255 -9.03 -8.85 20.90
C LEU A 255 -9.90 -8.20 19.83
N GLU A 256 -10.78 -8.97 19.18
CA GLU A 256 -11.71 -8.46 18.17
C GLU A 256 -12.70 -7.46 18.78
N ILE A 257 -13.32 -7.77 19.92
CA ILE A 257 -14.21 -6.82 20.61
C ILE A 257 -13.44 -5.55 20.98
N LYS A 258 -12.24 -5.70 21.57
CA LYS A 258 -11.43 -4.56 22.00
C LYS A 258 -11.02 -3.64 20.85
N ASN A 259 -10.63 -4.21 19.72
CA ASN A 259 -10.19 -3.44 18.54
C ASN A 259 -11.38 -2.92 17.74
N GLY A 260 -12.41 -3.73 17.56
CA GLY A 260 -13.61 -3.39 16.80
C GLY A 260 -14.50 -2.35 17.47
N PHE A 261 -14.42 -2.23 18.81
CA PHE A 261 -15.17 -1.25 19.60
C PHE A 261 -14.24 -0.32 20.40
N ASP A 262 -13.08 0.03 19.81
CA ASP A 262 -12.20 1.04 20.39
C ASP A 262 -12.84 2.44 20.24
N PRO A 263 -12.93 3.24 21.33
CA PRO A 263 -13.58 4.56 21.28
C PRO A 263 -12.89 5.58 20.37
N SER A 264 -11.73 5.28 19.80
CA SER A 264 -11.06 6.15 18.83
C SER A 264 -11.50 5.93 17.39
N LEU A 265 -12.35 4.95 17.12
CA LEU A 265 -12.88 4.67 15.79
C LEU A 265 -13.90 5.74 15.38
N LYS A 266 -13.80 6.23 14.14
CA LYS A 266 -14.71 7.25 13.60
C LYS A 266 -16.14 6.76 13.48
N ASP A 267 -16.32 5.47 13.19
CA ASP A 267 -17.58 4.78 12.96
C ASP A 267 -18.12 4.07 14.22
N ILE A 268 -17.60 4.38 15.40
CA ILE A 268 -17.96 3.67 16.63
C ILE A 268 -19.45 3.69 16.93
N ASP A 269 -20.12 4.83 16.72
CA ASP A 269 -21.56 4.97 16.92
C ASP A 269 -22.36 4.09 15.98
N LEU A 270 -21.92 4.00 14.72
CA LEU A 270 -22.53 3.13 13.71
C LEU A 270 -22.37 1.65 14.07
N ARG A 271 -21.17 1.26 14.57
CA ARG A 271 -20.89 -0.11 15.03
C ARG A 271 -21.79 -0.53 16.16
N TYR A 272 -21.96 0.30 17.19
CA TYR A 272 -22.89 0.01 18.29
C TYR A 272 -24.32 -0.16 17.80
N LYS A 273 -24.76 0.62 16.80
CA LYS A 273 -26.10 0.56 16.24
C LYS A 273 -26.34 -0.70 15.39
N ILE A 274 -25.41 -1.02 14.48
CA ILE A 274 -25.59 -2.11 13.51
C ILE A 274 -25.24 -3.46 14.16
N LEU A 275 -24.21 -3.52 15.00
CA LEU A 275 -23.68 -4.74 15.58
C LEU A 275 -24.17 -4.98 17.03
N GLU A 276 -25.27 -4.37 17.42
CA GLU A 276 -25.84 -4.49 18.77
C GLU A 276 -25.99 -5.97 19.19
N LYS A 277 -26.72 -6.74 18.42
CA LYS A 277 -27.00 -8.14 18.73
C LYS A 277 -25.73 -9.01 18.79
N PRO A 278 -24.88 -9.07 17.74
CA PRO A 278 -23.69 -9.91 17.80
C PRO A 278 -22.69 -9.46 18.89
N LEU A 279 -22.59 -8.16 19.17
CA LEU A 279 -21.76 -7.66 20.28
C LEU A 279 -22.26 -8.17 21.63
N VAL A 280 -23.56 -8.08 21.89
CA VAL A 280 -24.17 -8.55 23.13
C VAL A 280 -24.00 -10.07 23.27
N ASP A 281 -24.19 -10.85 22.21
CA ASP A 281 -24.02 -12.30 22.23
C ASP A 281 -22.58 -12.69 22.53
N ALA A 282 -21.61 -12.04 21.89
CA ALA A 282 -20.18 -12.26 22.17
C ALA A 282 -19.80 -11.89 23.60
N VAL A 283 -20.28 -10.74 24.10
CA VAL A 283 -19.97 -10.28 25.46
C VAL A 283 -20.60 -11.18 26.52
N LYS A 284 -21.84 -11.66 26.32
CA LYS A 284 -22.48 -12.62 27.22
C LYS A 284 -21.71 -13.94 27.29
N ALA A 285 -21.26 -14.46 26.15
CA ALA A 285 -20.45 -15.67 26.10
C ALA A 285 -19.10 -15.54 26.84
N LEU A 286 -18.53 -14.33 26.88
CA LEU A 286 -17.20 -14.04 27.45
C LEU A 286 -17.22 -13.32 28.79
N LYS A 287 -18.37 -13.03 29.37
CA LYS A 287 -18.55 -12.12 30.53
C LYS A 287 -17.41 -12.14 31.55
N TRP A 288 -17.14 -13.32 32.12
CA TRP A 288 -16.12 -13.45 33.18
C TRP A 288 -14.69 -13.30 32.66
N ASP A 289 -14.43 -13.64 31.41
CA ASP A 289 -13.11 -13.50 30.81
C ASP A 289 -12.81 -12.04 30.44
N LEU A 290 -13.80 -11.24 30.09
CA LEU A 290 -13.67 -9.81 29.82
C LEU A 290 -13.42 -9.00 31.09
N LEU A 291 -14.05 -9.35 32.21
CA LEU A 291 -13.93 -8.65 33.49
C LEU A 291 -12.60 -8.91 34.25
N LYS A 292 -11.77 -9.86 33.78
CA LYS A 292 -10.50 -10.19 34.45
C LYS A 292 -9.43 -9.09 34.42
N ASP A 293 -9.54 -8.16 33.47
CA ASP A 293 -8.53 -7.11 33.24
C ASP A 293 -8.71 -5.85 34.12
N ALA A 294 -9.73 -5.83 34.99
CA ALA A 294 -10.03 -4.85 36.05
C ALA A 294 -9.80 -3.37 35.63
N LYS A 295 -10.50 -2.93 34.58
CA LYS A 295 -10.50 -1.53 34.14
C LYS A 295 -11.90 -0.96 34.27
N LEU A 296 -12.13 -0.18 35.32
CA LEU A 296 -13.45 0.29 35.75
C LEU A 296 -14.42 0.67 34.62
N LEU A 297 -14.03 1.56 33.71
CA LEU A 297 -14.91 1.98 32.63
C LEU A 297 -15.18 0.84 31.62
N TYR A 298 -14.18 0.01 31.35
CA TYR A 298 -14.37 -1.14 30.46
C TYR A 298 -15.27 -2.20 31.11
N ASP A 299 -15.09 -2.45 32.40
CA ASP A 299 -15.91 -3.41 33.14
C ASP A 299 -17.38 -2.95 33.21
N LEU A 300 -17.63 -1.63 33.39
CA LEU A 300 -18.99 -1.06 33.32
C LEU A 300 -19.60 -1.20 31.92
N GLU A 301 -18.83 -0.94 30.87
CA GLU A 301 -19.27 -1.13 29.48
C GLU A 301 -19.69 -2.59 29.24
N VAL A 302 -18.88 -3.57 29.68
CA VAL A 302 -19.18 -5.00 29.59
C VAL A 302 -20.43 -5.35 30.41
N LEU A 303 -20.59 -4.81 31.60
CA LEU A 303 -21.77 -5.06 32.42
C LEU A 303 -23.05 -4.54 31.76
N PHE A 304 -23.07 -3.32 31.22
CA PHE A 304 -24.22 -2.81 30.49
C PHE A 304 -24.56 -3.65 29.25
N LEU A 305 -23.56 -4.13 28.50
CA LEU A 305 -23.78 -5.05 27.38
C LEU A 305 -24.40 -6.37 27.83
N THR A 306 -23.95 -6.94 28.96
CA THR A 306 -24.55 -8.18 29.50
C THR A 306 -26.00 -7.98 29.94
N MET A 307 -26.40 -6.77 30.30
CA MET A 307 -27.76 -6.37 30.67
C MET A 307 -28.60 -5.92 29.45
N ASN A 308 -28.11 -6.06 28.23
CA ASN A 308 -28.74 -5.54 26.99
C ASN A 308 -28.92 -4.02 26.97
N SER A 309 -28.14 -3.26 27.74
CA SER A 309 -28.24 -1.80 27.82
C SER A 309 -27.16 -1.17 26.92
N VAL A 310 -27.34 -1.30 25.62
CA VAL A 310 -26.33 -0.97 24.60
C VAL A 310 -26.04 0.55 24.56
N GLU A 311 -27.07 1.40 24.70
CA GLU A 311 -26.88 2.86 24.75
C GLU A 311 -26.05 3.29 25.97
N ASN A 312 -26.24 2.68 27.15
CA ASN A 312 -25.40 2.97 28.31
C ASN A 312 -23.98 2.44 28.10
N ALA A 313 -23.80 1.27 27.48
CA ALA A 313 -22.48 0.76 27.14
C ALA A 313 -21.74 1.70 26.18
N LYS A 314 -22.40 2.20 25.14
CA LYS A 314 -21.89 3.21 24.21
C LYS A 314 -21.49 4.51 24.93
N TYR A 315 -22.32 4.99 25.85
CA TYR A 315 -21.99 6.17 26.64
C TYR A 315 -20.70 5.95 27.46
N ILE A 316 -20.55 4.80 28.13
CA ILE A 316 -19.34 4.44 28.86
C ILE A 316 -18.11 4.30 27.94
N ASN A 317 -18.31 3.74 26.74
CA ASN A 317 -17.25 3.66 25.72
C ASN A 317 -16.74 5.05 25.35
N ASN A 318 -17.62 6.01 25.11
CA ASN A 318 -17.28 7.41 24.83
C ASN A 318 -16.53 8.05 26.01
N LEU A 319 -16.98 7.84 27.25
CA LEU A 319 -16.28 8.30 28.44
C LEU A 319 -14.88 7.71 28.56
N ARG A 320 -14.70 6.44 28.16
CA ARG A 320 -13.39 5.78 28.10
C ARG A 320 -12.46 6.45 27.10
N GLY A 321 -13.00 6.87 25.95
CA GLY A 321 -12.28 7.66 24.94
C GLY A 321 -11.82 9.01 25.50
N VAL A 322 -12.74 9.77 26.08
CA VAL A 322 -12.43 11.05 26.74
C VAL A 322 -11.39 10.89 27.85
N SER A 323 -11.55 9.89 28.71
CA SER A 323 -10.60 9.63 29.80
C SER A 323 -9.17 9.34 29.29
N ARG A 324 -9.03 8.65 28.15
CA ARG A 324 -7.74 8.40 27.49
C ARG A 324 -7.08 9.72 27.05
N HIS A 325 -7.85 10.61 26.44
CA HIS A 325 -7.35 11.92 26.02
C HIS A 325 -6.98 12.80 27.21
N VAL A 326 -7.82 12.84 28.23
CA VAL A 326 -7.54 13.57 29.49
C VAL A 326 -6.25 13.05 30.15
N LYS A 327 -6.08 11.74 30.22
CA LYS A 327 -4.83 11.13 30.75
C LYS A 327 -3.60 11.58 29.96
N ASN A 328 -3.65 11.58 28.61
CA ASN A 328 -2.56 12.04 27.76
C ASN A 328 -2.21 13.52 28.01
N ILE A 329 -3.22 14.34 28.29
CA ILE A 329 -3.05 15.77 28.58
C ILE A 329 -2.39 15.96 29.95
N ILE A 330 -2.90 15.28 30.99
CA ILE A 330 -2.37 15.37 32.37
C ILE A 330 -0.93 14.86 32.43
N GLN A 331 -0.65 13.73 31.81
CA GLN A 331 0.69 13.12 31.79
C GLN A 331 1.69 13.87 30.90
N ASN A 332 1.25 14.91 30.20
CA ASN A 332 2.09 15.72 29.29
C ASN A 332 2.91 14.90 28.30
N ASN A 333 2.35 13.79 27.81
CA ASN A 333 3.05 12.88 26.90
C ASN A 333 3.03 13.42 25.44
N LYS A 334 3.71 12.69 24.53
CA LYS A 334 3.80 13.04 23.10
C LYS A 334 2.45 13.22 22.40
N MET A 335 1.38 12.65 22.97
CA MET A 335 0.02 12.72 22.42
C MET A 335 -0.81 13.89 22.96
N LYS A 336 -0.27 14.72 23.87
CA LYS A 336 -0.99 15.81 24.54
C LYS A 336 -1.70 16.74 23.57
N ASN A 337 -0.98 17.30 22.62
CA ASN A 337 -1.54 18.28 21.68
C ASN A 337 -2.58 17.64 20.75
N ARG A 338 -2.29 16.43 20.24
CA ARG A 338 -3.26 15.65 19.47
C ARG A 338 -4.52 15.35 20.29
N SER A 339 -4.37 14.96 21.56
CA SER A 339 -5.52 14.68 22.43
C SER A 339 -6.33 15.93 22.72
N LYS A 340 -5.69 17.09 22.91
CA LYS A 340 -6.41 18.37 23.01
C LYS A 340 -7.22 18.67 21.74
N TYR A 341 -6.57 18.57 20.59
CA TYR A 341 -7.23 18.75 19.30
C TYR A 341 -8.47 17.85 19.16
N GLN A 342 -8.35 16.55 19.40
CA GLN A 342 -9.45 15.60 19.29
C GLN A 342 -10.62 15.85 20.25
N LEU A 343 -10.38 16.52 21.39
CA LEU A 343 -11.43 16.90 22.33
C LEU A 343 -12.07 18.27 22.03
N THR A 344 -11.37 19.16 21.35
CA THR A 344 -11.78 20.56 21.20
C THR A 344 -12.05 20.97 19.76
N ASP A 345 -11.77 20.09 18.78
CA ASP A 345 -12.02 20.38 17.36
C ASP A 345 -13.55 20.44 17.10
N LYS A 346 -14.05 21.61 16.75
CA LYS A 346 -15.45 21.85 16.47
C LYS A 346 -15.65 22.29 15.02
N GLU A 347 -16.79 21.99 14.45
CA GLU A 347 -17.13 22.31 13.06
C GLU A 347 -17.16 23.82 12.78
N ASP A 348 -17.58 24.63 13.73
CA ASP A 348 -17.91 26.06 13.55
C ASP A 348 -16.71 27.01 13.58
N CYS A 349 -15.46 26.51 13.57
CA CYS A 349 -14.25 27.32 13.76
C CYS A 349 -13.46 27.58 12.49
N VAL A 350 -14.02 27.39 11.29
CA VAL A 350 -13.28 27.55 10.04
C VAL A 350 -13.22 29.01 9.62
N ASP A 351 -12.00 29.52 9.44
CA ASP A 351 -11.72 30.86 8.94
C ASP A 351 -11.50 30.83 7.42
N SER A 352 -12.37 31.50 6.69
CA SER A 352 -12.37 31.54 5.23
C SER A 352 -11.10 32.17 4.63
N ASN A 353 -10.39 33.01 5.41
CA ASN A 353 -9.21 33.72 4.96
C ASN A 353 -7.89 33.00 5.29
N THR A 354 -7.94 31.85 5.95
CA THR A 354 -6.74 31.13 6.40
C THR A 354 -6.42 29.95 5.49
N ILE A 355 -5.17 29.87 5.04
CA ILE A 355 -4.62 28.82 4.20
C ILE A 355 -3.43 28.14 4.90
N VAL A 356 -3.42 26.82 4.97
CA VAL A 356 -2.28 26.05 5.45
C VAL A 356 -1.52 25.44 4.27
N PHE A 357 -0.22 25.62 4.26
CA PHE A 357 0.73 25.02 3.31
C PHE A 357 1.64 24.03 4.00
N GLU A 358 1.87 22.87 3.36
CA GLU A 358 2.83 21.87 3.83
C GLU A 358 3.49 21.19 2.64
N SER A 359 4.83 21.17 2.57
CA SER A 359 5.58 20.43 1.54
C SER A 359 6.32 19.25 2.13
N PHE A 360 6.24 18.08 1.45
CA PHE A 360 6.91 16.84 1.82
C PHE A 360 6.78 16.47 3.31
N GLY A 361 5.59 16.67 3.86
CA GLY A 361 5.32 16.40 5.27
C GLY A 361 6.01 17.36 6.24
N GLY A 362 6.23 18.59 5.82
CA GLY A 362 6.85 19.67 6.63
C GLY A 362 8.37 19.64 6.62
N LYS A 363 9.02 19.00 5.61
CA LYS A 363 10.48 18.91 5.56
C LYS A 363 11.14 20.19 5.09
N ASN A 364 10.59 20.83 4.06
CA ASN A 364 11.20 21.97 3.41
C ASN A 364 10.18 22.94 2.82
N TYR A 365 10.65 24.11 2.41
CA TYR A 365 9.90 25.12 1.66
C TYR A 365 10.19 24.95 0.18
N SER A 366 9.34 24.22 -0.55
CA SER A 366 9.58 23.87 -1.96
C SER A 366 8.32 23.34 -2.65
N ASP A 367 8.47 22.96 -3.91
CA ASP A 367 7.47 22.29 -4.73
C ASP A 367 6.19 23.14 -4.94
N SER A 368 5.15 22.57 -5.49
CA SER A 368 3.91 23.27 -5.86
C SER A 368 3.31 24.14 -4.74
N PRO A 369 3.28 23.71 -3.46
CA PRO A 369 2.79 24.58 -2.38
C PRO A 369 3.58 25.88 -2.23
N LYS A 370 4.93 25.89 -2.47
CA LYS A 370 5.76 27.11 -2.44
C LYS A 370 5.29 28.10 -3.51
N TYR A 371 5.17 27.67 -4.75
CA TYR A 371 4.84 28.54 -5.87
C TYR A 371 3.41 29.09 -5.80
N ILE A 372 2.45 28.29 -5.33
CA ILE A 372 1.09 28.79 -5.04
C ILE A 372 1.14 29.84 -3.96
N TYR A 373 1.87 29.60 -2.86
CA TYR A 373 1.99 30.56 -1.76
C TYR A 373 2.66 31.86 -2.21
N GLU A 374 3.78 31.81 -2.95
CA GLU A 374 4.49 33.01 -3.42
C GLU A 374 3.62 33.86 -4.35
N TYR A 375 2.85 33.20 -5.25
CA TYR A 375 1.87 33.89 -6.07
C TYR A 375 0.79 34.57 -5.21
N MET A 376 0.22 33.85 -4.24
CA MET A 376 -0.84 34.37 -3.40
C MET A 376 -0.37 35.46 -2.45
N GLN A 377 0.79 35.32 -1.87
CA GLN A 377 1.38 36.31 -0.97
C GLN A 377 1.63 37.63 -1.69
N LYS A 378 2.00 37.59 -2.95
CA LYS A 378 2.20 38.79 -3.80
C LYS A 378 0.88 39.45 -4.19
N ASN A 379 -0.14 38.65 -4.56
CA ASN A 379 -1.37 39.16 -5.18
C ASN A 379 -2.52 39.33 -4.16
N TYR A 380 -2.51 38.59 -3.04
CA TYR A 380 -3.56 38.56 -2.01
C TYR A 380 -3.00 38.65 -0.60
N PRO A 381 -2.17 39.71 -0.29
CA PRO A 381 -1.45 39.82 0.98
C PRO A 381 -2.38 39.97 2.21
N GLN A 382 -3.66 40.21 2.01
CA GLN A 382 -4.67 40.29 3.08
C GLN A 382 -5.11 38.94 3.65
N LEU A 383 -4.74 37.81 3.03
CA LEU A 383 -5.08 36.48 3.53
C LEU A 383 -4.07 36.01 4.59
N ASN A 384 -4.49 35.07 5.43
CA ASN A 384 -3.69 34.51 6.50
C ASN A 384 -2.99 33.24 6.00
N TYR A 385 -1.66 33.26 5.99
CA TYR A 385 -0.84 32.17 5.50
C TYR A 385 -0.14 31.46 6.65
N ILE A 386 -0.22 30.13 6.69
CA ILE A 386 0.43 29.29 7.68
C ILE A 386 1.26 28.21 6.95
N TRP A 387 2.55 28.16 7.29
CA TRP A 387 3.44 27.12 6.80
C TRP A 387 3.78 26.12 7.90
N VAL A 388 3.60 24.83 7.61
CA VAL A 388 3.91 23.73 8.52
C VAL A 388 5.30 23.18 8.24
N PHE A 389 6.15 23.10 9.28
CA PHE A 389 7.48 22.51 9.21
C PHE A 389 7.76 21.53 10.35
N SER A 390 8.59 20.53 10.08
CA SER A 390 9.17 19.70 11.13
C SER A 390 10.14 20.51 11.99
N ASN A 391 10.97 21.37 11.36
CA ASN A 391 11.90 22.30 11.99
C ASN A 391 11.71 23.71 11.41
N PRO A 392 10.84 24.54 12.00
CA PRO A 392 10.54 25.88 11.48
C PRO A 392 11.75 26.81 11.37
N ASP A 393 12.71 26.70 12.30
CA ASP A 393 13.88 27.57 12.37
C ASP A 393 14.89 27.33 11.24
N GLN A 394 14.88 26.15 10.64
CA GLN A 394 15.75 25.77 9.53
C GLN A 394 15.22 26.20 8.15
N ASN A 395 13.98 26.70 8.09
CA ASN A 395 13.34 27.06 6.84
C ASN A 395 13.15 28.57 6.74
N VAL A 396 13.76 29.16 5.74
CA VAL A 396 13.52 30.55 5.35
C VAL A 396 12.37 30.56 4.35
N ILE A 397 11.37 31.40 4.60
CA ILE A 397 10.22 31.59 3.70
C ILE A 397 10.14 33.05 3.29
N MET A 398 9.64 33.30 2.10
CA MET A 398 9.35 34.66 1.66
C MET A 398 8.05 35.18 2.28
N GLY A 399 7.98 36.49 2.56
CA GLY A 399 6.74 37.15 3.04
C GLY A 399 6.42 36.87 4.52
N ASN A 400 5.14 37.00 4.89
CA ASN A 400 4.71 37.11 6.28
C ASN A 400 3.92 35.89 6.80
N ALA A 401 4.13 34.69 6.22
CA ALA A 401 3.40 33.53 6.73
C ALA A 401 3.87 33.11 8.14
N MET A 402 2.91 32.69 8.94
CA MET A 402 3.19 32.09 10.24
C MET A 402 3.82 30.71 10.05
N LYS A 403 5.01 30.46 10.61
CA LYS A 403 5.64 29.15 10.64
C LYS A 403 5.20 28.37 11.88
N VAL A 404 4.67 27.17 11.69
CA VAL A 404 4.23 26.30 12.80
C VAL A 404 4.99 24.97 12.79
N LYS A 405 5.31 24.46 13.98
CA LYS A 405 5.99 23.18 14.13
C LYS A 405 4.98 22.03 14.06
N LYS A 406 5.25 21.03 13.22
CA LYS A 406 4.43 19.82 13.10
C LYS A 406 4.24 19.13 14.46
N GLY A 407 2.99 18.85 14.81
CA GLY A 407 2.60 18.25 16.09
C GLY A 407 2.57 19.20 17.28
N SER A 408 2.84 20.50 17.10
CA SER A 408 2.63 21.53 18.12
C SER A 408 1.13 21.80 18.32
N LYS A 409 0.78 22.61 19.31
CA LYS A 409 -0.60 23.10 19.52
C LYS A 409 -1.07 23.89 18.29
N GLU A 410 -0.23 24.80 17.82
CA GLU A 410 -0.47 25.69 16.67
C GLU A 410 -0.69 24.92 15.37
N TYR A 411 0.00 23.79 15.19
CA TYR A 411 -0.21 22.86 14.06
C TYR A 411 -1.64 22.33 14.00
N TYR A 412 -2.15 21.84 15.13
CA TYR A 412 -3.52 21.35 15.19
C TYR A 412 -4.55 22.46 15.05
N GLU A 413 -4.30 23.63 15.64
CA GLU A 413 -5.15 24.82 15.49
C GLU A 413 -5.19 25.30 14.04
N ALA A 414 -4.05 25.27 13.33
CA ALA A 414 -3.96 25.64 11.92
C ALA A 414 -4.86 24.76 11.05
N TYR A 415 -4.72 23.43 11.16
CA TYR A 415 -5.56 22.50 10.38
C TYR A 415 -7.03 22.53 10.79
N SER A 416 -7.33 22.80 12.06
CA SER A 416 -8.72 22.95 12.53
C SER A 416 -9.41 24.18 11.96
N LYS A 417 -8.70 25.32 11.82
CA LYS A 417 -9.24 26.62 11.48
C LYS A 417 -9.16 26.98 10.00
N ALA A 418 -8.09 26.54 9.31
CA ALA A 418 -7.89 26.92 7.91
C ALA A 418 -8.97 26.36 7.00
N LYS A 419 -9.58 27.21 6.18
CA LYS A 419 -10.48 26.77 5.12
C LYS A 419 -9.77 25.99 4.03
N PHE A 420 -8.52 26.35 3.72
CA PHE A 420 -7.78 25.72 2.63
C PHE A 420 -6.56 24.98 3.16
N TRP A 421 -6.42 23.72 2.72
CA TRP A 421 -5.25 22.90 2.94
C TRP A 421 -4.56 22.67 1.60
N VAL A 422 -3.30 23.05 1.47
CA VAL A 422 -2.50 22.89 0.25
C VAL A 422 -1.25 22.08 0.57
N THR A 423 -1.14 20.88 0.01
CA THR A 423 0.03 20.01 0.26
C THR A 423 0.33 19.11 -0.94
N ASN A 424 1.59 18.69 -1.06
CA ASN A 424 2.05 17.74 -2.07
C ASN A 424 2.26 16.32 -1.51
N ALA A 425 2.00 16.09 -0.23
CA ALA A 425 2.14 14.81 0.45
C ALA A 425 0.86 14.40 1.16
N ARG A 426 0.75 13.13 1.53
CA ARG A 426 -0.40 12.64 2.30
C ARG A 426 -0.38 13.20 3.72
N LEU A 427 -1.52 13.62 4.20
CA LEU A 427 -1.70 14.06 5.58
C LEU A 427 -2.13 12.90 6.49
N PRO A 428 -1.77 12.93 7.78
CA PRO A 428 -2.23 11.93 8.73
C PRO A 428 -3.76 11.86 8.81
N LEU A 429 -4.31 10.63 8.82
CA LEU A 429 -5.77 10.40 8.87
C LEU A 429 -6.43 10.92 10.15
N TYR A 430 -5.66 11.19 11.21
CA TYR A 430 -6.18 11.78 12.44
C TYR A 430 -6.45 13.30 12.35
N LEU A 431 -5.98 13.98 11.30
CA LEU A 431 -6.41 15.33 11.01
C LEU A 431 -7.81 15.25 10.38
N ASN A 432 -8.77 15.79 11.08
CA ASN A 432 -10.17 15.74 10.68
C ASN A 432 -10.49 16.90 9.73
N LYS A 433 -10.70 16.60 8.43
CA LYS A 433 -11.17 17.59 7.47
C LYS A 433 -12.65 17.79 7.65
N LYS A 434 -13.06 19.03 7.83
CA LYS A 434 -14.46 19.45 7.96
C LYS A 434 -15.10 19.61 6.59
N GLU A 435 -16.42 19.56 6.52
CA GLU A 435 -17.16 19.68 5.25
C GLU A 435 -16.93 21.04 4.56
N ASN A 436 -16.83 22.11 5.35
CA ASN A 436 -16.59 23.46 4.86
C ASN A 436 -15.11 23.79 4.60
N GLN A 437 -14.19 22.85 4.76
CA GLN A 437 -12.77 22.98 4.40
C GLN A 437 -12.51 22.41 3.01
N ILE A 438 -11.56 22.98 2.29
CA ILE A 438 -11.15 22.59 0.94
C ILE A 438 -9.71 22.07 0.98
N PHE A 439 -9.51 20.82 0.57
CA PHE A 439 -8.20 20.18 0.50
C PHE A 439 -7.73 20.08 -0.96
N ILE A 440 -6.72 20.87 -1.30
CA ILE A 440 -6.05 20.86 -2.61
C ILE A 440 -4.77 20.05 -2.49
N GLN A 441 -4.76 18.86 -3.08
CA GLN A 441 -3.58 18.01 -3.21
C GLN A 441 -2.85 18.36 -4.49
N THR A 442 -1.58 18.78 -4.38
CA THR A 442 -0.81 19.13 -5.55
C THR A 442 -0.05 17.95 -6.13
N TRP A 443 0.08 16.87 -5.36
CA TRP A 443 0.96 15.74 -5.66
C TRP A 443 2.41 16.21 -5.90
N HIS A 444 3.30 15.34 -6.37
CA HIS A 444 4.73 15.69 -6.44
C HIS A 444 5.48 14.99 -7.59
N GLY A 445 4.79 14.59 -8.67
CA GLY A 445 5.43 14.05 -9.87
C GLY A 445 4.48 13.35 -10.82
N THR A 446 4.80 13.45 -12.10
CA THR A 446 4.15 12.66 -13.16
C THR A 446 4.38 11.17 -12.92
N PRO A 447 3.34 10.33 -12.91
CA PRO A 447 3.48 8.92 -12.61
C PRO A 447 4.28 8.16 -13.67
N LEU A 448 5.46 7.67 -13.32
CA LEU A 448 6.19 6.70 -14.14
C LEU A 448 5.88 5.27 -13.69
N LYS A 449 5.91 5.05 -12.38
CA LYS A 449 5.72 3.75 -11.72
C LYS A 449 4.28 3.61 -11.24
N ARG A 450 3.79 2.38 -11.15
CA ARG A 450 2.45 2.13 -10.61
C ARG A 450 2.30 2.64 -9.18
N LEU A 451 1.18 3.29 -8.92
CA LEU A 451 0.88 3.98 -7.67
C LEU A 451 -0.34 3.35 -6.98
N ALA A 452 -0.37 3.49 -5.67
CA ALA A 452 -1.52 3.23 -4.79
C ALA A 452 -2.34 2.00 -5.19
N ASN A 453 -3.57 2.17 -5.70
CA ASN A 453 -4.44 1.07 -6.08
C ASN A 453 -3.90 0.22 -7.24
N ASP A 454 -3.21 0.82 -8.18
CA ASP A 454 -2.68 0.13 -9.37
C ASP A 454 -1.46 -0.77 -9.05
N MET A 455 -0.95 -0.72 -7.83
CA MET A 455 0.08 -1.64 -7.37
C MET A 455 -0.52 -3.02 -7.12
N LYS A 456 -0.06 -4.04 -7.84
CA LYS A 456 -0.51 -5.43 -7.65
C LYS A 456 -0.10 -5.98 -6.29
N VAL A 457 1.12 -5.67 -5.84
CA VAL A 457 1.68 -6.12 -4.56
C VAL A 457 2.47 -4.99 -3.91
N VAL A 458 2.20 -4.74 -2.63
CA VAL A 458 2.92 -3.77 -1.80
C VAL A 458 3.90 -4.50 -0.90
N ARG A 459 5.19 -4.16 -1.01
CA ARG A 459 6.30 -4.80 -0.25
C ARG A 459 6.84 -3.93 0.89
N MET A 460 6.05 -2.98 1.38
CA MET A 460 6.47 -2.11 2.48
C MET A 460 6.38 -2.83 3.83
N PRO A 461 7.35 -2.64 4.74
CA PRO A 461 7.29 -3.21 6.08
C PRO A 461 6.08 -2.70 6.86
N ASN A 462 5.49 -3.58 7.68
CA ASN A 462 4.37 -3.29 8.58
C ASN A 462 3.03 -2.94 7.92
N THR A 463 2.84 -3.25 6.64
CA THR A 463 1.53 -3.11 5.98
C THR A 463 1.27 -4.30 5.06
N THR A 464 0.01 -4.55 4.75
CA THR A 464 -0.43 -5.48 3.72
C THR A 464 -0.88 -4.69 2.50
N THR A 465 -0.99 -5.34 1.34
CA THR A 465 -1.51 -4.69 0.12
C THR A 465 -2.90 -4.11 0.37
N ALA A 466 -3.80 -4.86 1.00
CA ALA A 466 -5.15 -4.40 1.33
C ALA A 466 -5.13 -3.18 2.26
N ASN A 467 -4.39 -3.25 3.38
CA ASN A 467 -4.30 -2.12 4.32
C ASN A 467 -3.67 -0.88 3.69
N TYR A 468 -2.69 -1.05 2.81
CA TYR A 468 -2.07 0.06 2.10
C TYR A 468 -3.09 0.75 1.18
N LYS A 469 -3.82 -0.03 0.37
CA LYS A 469 -4.86 0.49 -0.53
C LYS A 469 -6.00 1.15 0.25
N LYS A 470 -6.48 0.52 1.34
CA LYS A 470 -7.49 1.08 2.23
C LYS A 470 -7.07 2.45 2.80
N ASN A 471 -5.87 2.53 3.38
CA ASN A 471 -5.34 3.79 3.91
C ASN A 471 -5.15 4.85 2.83
N PHE A 472 -4.85 4.42 1.60
CA PHE A 472 -4.72 5.34 0.48
C PHE A 472 -6.07 5.88 0.04
N TYR A 473 -7.08 5.01 -0.05
CA TYR A 473 -8.45 5.39 -0.37
C TYR A 473 -9.03 6.36 0.69
N GLU A 474 -8.85 6.08 1.98
CA GLU A 474 -9.27 6.98 3.06
C GLU A 474 -8.60 8.35 2.96
N GLU A 475 -7.36 8.42 2.50
CA GLU A 475 -6.64 9.68 2.29
C GLU A 475 -7.17 10.41 1.06
N THR A 476 -7.29 9.74 -0.09
CA THR A 476 -7.72 10.36 -1.35
C THR A 476 -9.18 10.81 -1.33
N SER A 477 -10.03 10.12 -0.53
CA SER A 477 -11.43 10.55 -0.34
C SER A 477 -11.59 11.92 0.31
N ARG A 478 -10.57 12.39 1.05
CA ARG A 478 -10.56 13.73 1.67
C ARG A 478 -10.12 14.84 0.72
N TRP A 479 -9.49 14.52 -0.41
CA TRP A 479 -9.05 15.52 -1.38
C TRP A 479 -10.25 16.07 -2.13
N ASP A 480 -10.47 17.36 -2.07
CA ASP A 480 -11.50 18.00 -2.90
C ASP A 480 -10.98 18.19 -4.32
N TYR A 481 -9.69 18.56 -4.45
CA TYR A 481 -9.04 18.72 -5.74
C TYR A 481 -7.65 18.09 -5.76
N LEU A 482 -7.31 17.50 -6.92
CA LEU A 482 -5.99 16.99 -7.23
C LEU A 482 -5.44 17.71 -8.48
N ILE A 483 -4.25 18.28 -8.37
CA ILE A 483 -3.60 18.90 -9.53
C ILE A 483 -2.95 17.81 -10.38
N SER A 484 -3.19 17.88 -11.67
CA SER A 484 -2.62 16.99 -12.68
C SER A 484 -1.78 17.76 -13.70
N PRO A 485 -0.57 17.28 -14.01
CA PRO A 485 0.32 17.96 -14.94
C PRO A 485 -0.06 17.73 -16.42
N ASN A 486 -0.89 16.71 -16.73
CA ASN A 486 -1.22 16.35 -18.09
C ASN A 486 -2.31 15.26 -18.16
N ARG A 487 -2.88 15.02 -19.34
CA ARG A 487 -3.91 14.00 -19.59
C ARG A 487 -3.45 12.58 -19.23
N TYR A 488 -2.20 12.24 -19.45
CA TYR A 488 -1.63 10.95 -19.08
C TYR A 488 -1.73 10.72 -17.57
N SER A 489 -1.34 11.70 -16.74
CA SER A 489 -1.44 11.64 -15.29
C SER A 489 -2.90 11.60 -14.81
N THR A 490 -3.79 12.41 -15.43
CA THR A 490 -5.22 12.42 -15.13
C THR A 490 -5.83 11.04 -15.29
N ASN A 491 -5.52 10.34 -16.38
CA ASN A 491 -6.02 8.98 -16.63
C ASN A 491 -5.51 7.97 -15.59
N ILE A 492 -4.27 8.11 -15.15
CA ILE A 492 -3.69 7.26 -14.10
C ILE A 492 -4.34 7.57 -12.73
N PHE A 493 -4.56 8.83 -12.40
CA PHE A 493 -5.13 9.23 -11.11
C PHE A 493 -6.57 8.74 -10.93
N LYS A 494 -7.32 8.49 -12.01
CA LYS A 494 -8.65 7.85 -11.96
C LYS A 494 -8.60 6.49 -11.29
N THR A 495 -7.64 5.66 -11.64
CA THR A 495 -7.50 4.29 -11.10
C THR A 495 -6.63 4.26 -9.85
N ALA A 496 -5.49 4.93 -9.88
CA ALA A 496 -4.53 4.91 -8.78
C ALA A 496 -5.05 5.57 -7.50
N PHE A 497 -5.78 6.68 -7.63
CA PHE A 497 -6.27 7.50 -6.50
C PHE A 497 -7.78 7.59 -6.42
N TRP A 498 -8.52 6.89 -7.27
CA TRP A 498 -9.99 6.95 -7.37
C TRP A 498 -10.52 8.39 -7.60
N MET A 499 -9.75 9.21 -8.29
CA MET A 499 -10.11 10.59 -8.59
C MET A 499 -10.92 10.68 -9.89
N ASN A 500 -12.07 11.36 -9.84
CA ASN A 500 -12.85 11.67 -11.05
C ASN A 500 -12.31 12.93 -11.74
N GLU A 501 -12.77 13.19 -12.97
CA GLU A 501 -12.33 14.35 -13.76
C GLU A 501 -12.74 15.69 -13.13
N GLU A 502 -13.89 15.76 -12.49
CA GLU A 502 -14.40 16.99 -11.87
C GLU A 502 -13.52 17.48 -10.72
N ARG A 503 -12.86 16.54 -10.03
CA ARG A 503 -11.95 16.80 -8.91
C ARG A 503 -10.48 16.85 -9.33
N THR A 504 -10.17 16.61 -10.61
CA THR A 504 -8.82 16.62 -11.14
C THR A 504 -8.61 17.83 -12.02
N TRP A 505 -7.72 18.74 -11.59
CA TRP A 505 -7.38 19.94 -12.34
C TRP A 505 -6.16 19.68 -13.22
N GLU A 506 -6.40 19.49 -14.50
CA GLU A 506 -5.37 19.30 -15.54
C GLU A 506 -4.83 20.67 -15.99
N ILE A 507 -3.94 21.26 -15.21
CA ILE A 507 -3.46 22.65 -15.37
C ILE A 507 -1.93 22.79 -15.39
N GLY A 508 -1.19 21.69 -15.34
CA GLY A 508 0.25 21.72 -15.06
C GLY A 508 0.56 21.74 -13.55
N TYR A 509 1.83 21.54 -13.20
CA TYR A 509 2.26 21.66 -11.81
C TYR A 509 2.70 23.10 -11.49
N PRO A 510 2.21 23.71 -10.40
CA PRO A 510 2.67 25.05 -9.96
C PRO A 510 4.18 25.16 -9.82
N ARG A 511 4.88 24.08 -9.39
CA ARG A 511 6.35 24.07 -9.30
C ARG A 511 7.06 24.21 -10.66
N ASN A 512 6.37 23.93 -11.74
CA ASN A 512 6.90 24.01 -13.10
C ASN A 512 6.71 25.39 -13.72
N ASP A 513 5.91 26.27 -13.10
CA ASP A 513 5.73 27.63 -13.61
C ASP A 513 7.06 28.36 -13.76
N VAL A 514 8.00 28.13 -12.84
CA VAL A 514 9.33 28.75 -12.88
C VAL A 514 10.14 28.29 -14.11
N LEU A 515 9.97 27.03 -14.53
CA LEU A 515 10.68 26.49 -15.71
C LEU A 515 10.20 27.16 -16.99
N VAL A 516 8.92 27.45 -17.11
CA VAL A 516 8.34 28.16 -18.24
C VAL A 516 8.68 29.64 -18.19
N ASN A 517 8.50 30.28 -17.04
CA ASN A 517 8.56 31.73 -16.89
C ASN A 517 10.00 32.27 -16.76
N ARG A 518 10.98 31.46 -16.29
CA ARG A 518 12.34 31.86 -15.95
C ARG A 518 13.43 31.15 -16.77
N GLN A 519 13.11 30.29 -17.72
CA GLN A 519 14.11 29.57 -18.51
C GLN A 519 15.08 30.46 -19.30
N ASN A 520 14.66 31.70 -19.63
CA ASN A 520 15.44 32.69 -20.35
C ASN A 520 15.88 33.86 -19.46
N ASP A 521 15.65 33.81 -18.16
CA ASP A 521 16.02 34.83 -17.20
C ASP A 521 17.49 34.66 -16.78
N THR A 522 18.38 35.27 -17.54
CA THR A 522 19.85 35.14 -17.36
C THR A 522 20.32 35.59 -15.99
N GLU A 523 19.74 36.65 -15.44
CA GLU A 523 20.10 37.13 -14.10
C GLU A 523 19.71 36.17 -13.00
N TYR A 524 18.51 35.60 -13.07
CA TYR A 524 18.05 34.60 -12.13
C TYR A 524 18.89 33.32 -12.18
N ILE A 525 19.20 32.84 -13.39
CA ILE A 525 20.07 31.69 -13.62
C ILE A 525 21.49 31.94 -13.06
N LYS A 526 22.08 33.11 -13.31
CA LYS A 526 23.39 33.51 -12.74
C LYS A 526 23.36 33.54 -11.21
N GLN A 527 22.28 34.05 -10.62
CA GLN A 527 22.15 34.08 -9.16
C GLN A 527 22.17 32.68 -8.56
N ILE A 528 21.41 31.72 -9.14
CA ILE A 528 21.39 30.31 -8.69
C ILE A 528 22.82 29.72 -8.80
N LYS A 529 23.49 29.90 -9.93
CA LYS A 529 24.85 29.41 -10.11
C LYS A 529 25.82 30.01 -9.05
N LYS A 530 25.70 31.29 -8.78
CA LYS A 530 26.49 31.99 -7.75
C LYS A 530 26.22 31.46 -6.34
N ASP A 531 24.96 31.24 -5.98
CA ASP A 531 24.59 30.72 -4.66
C ASP A 531 25.13 29.30 -4.42
N LEU A 532 25.36 28.56 -5.49
CA LEU A 532 25.96 27.21 -5.49
C LEU A 532 27.49 27.25 -5.70
N ASN A 533 28.12 28.42 -5.84
CA ASN A 533 29.54 28.62 -6.15
C ASN A 533 29.97 27.88 -7.43
N LEU A 534 29.12 27.84 -8.46
CA LEU A 534 29.42 27.19 -9.72
C LEU A 534 30.24 28.09 -10.63
N PRO A 535 31.23 27.55 -11.39
CA PRO A 535 31.93 28.28 -12.45
C PRO A 535 30.94 28.81 -13.52
N GLU A 536 31.08 30.06 -13.90
CA GLU A 536 30.18 30.68 -14.90
C GLU A 536 30.42 30.14 -16.31
N ASP A 537 31.62 29.71 -16.64
CA ASP A 537 32.09 29.25 -17.93
C ASP A 537 31.80 27.75 -18.20
N LYS A 538 31.49 26.97 -17.17
CA LYS A 538 31.22 25.55 -17.32
C LYS A 538 29.74 25.25 -17.52
N LYS A 539 29.46 24.24 -18.36
CA LYS A 539 28.13 23.61 -18.47
C LYS A 539 27.84 22.75 -17.26
N VAL A 540 26.57 22.58 -16.95
CA VAL A 540 26.11 21.87 -15.77
C VAL A 540 25.38 20.57 -16.17
N ILE A 541 25.87 19.45 -15.67
CA ILE A 541 25.18 18.17 -15.75
C ILE A 541 24.58 17.85 -14.39
N MET A 542 23.33 17.41 -14.35
CA MET A 542 22.73 16.94 -13.09
C MET A 542 22.53 15.43 -13.14
N TYR A 543 23.03 14.72 -12.12
CA TYR A 543 22.78 13.31 -11.90
C TYR A 543 21.74 13.13 -10.79
N ALA A 544 20.57 12.62 -11.17
CA ALA A 544 19.41 12.44 -10.27
C ALA A 544 18.87 11.00 -10.37
N PRO A 545 19.55 10.00 -9.77
CA PRO A 545 19.15 8.61 -9.82
C PRO A 545 17.98 8.30 -8.88
N THR A 546 17.26 7.24 -9.20
CA THR A 546 16.22 6.69 -8.33
C THR A 546 16.84 5.84 -7.21
N TRP A 547 16.29 6.01 -6.04
CA TRP A 547 16.51 5.14 -4.89
C TRP A 547 16.09 3.67 -5.17
N ARG A 548 16.88 2.70 -4.63
CA ARG A 548 16.57 1.26 -4.69
C ARG A 548 16.04 0.78 -3.34
N ASP A 549 14.77 0.35 -3.32
CA ASP A 549 14.07 -0.09 -2.11
C ASP A 549 14.64 -1.40 -1.52
N ASP A 550 15.41 -2.15 -2.29
CA ASP A 550 15.99 -3.46 -1.95
C ASP A 550 17.47 -3.42 -1.53
N GLU A 551 18.15 -2.27 -1.58
CA GLU A 551 19.54 -2.10 -1.18
C GLU A 551 19.67 -1.57 0.26
N PHE A 552 19.58 -2.45 1.27
CA PHE A 552 19.78 -2.08 2.68
C PHE A 552 20.60 -3.11 3.46
N VAL A 553 21.43 -2.66 4.42
CA VAL A 553 22.22 -3.53 5.32
C VAL A 553 21.41 -3.93 6.54
N LYS A 554 20.69 -3.00 7.14
CA LYS A 554 19.76 -3.20 8.27
C LYS A 554 18.61 -2.20 8.16
N LYS A 555 17.49 -2.50 8.82
CA LYS A 555 16.32 -1.62 8.87
C LYS A 555 16.74 -0.19 9.26
N GLY A 556 16.70 0.75 8.30
CA GLY A 556 17.07 2.16 8.49
C GLY A 556 18.54 2.51 8.20
N GLN A 557 19.37 1.55 7.80
CA GLN A 557 20.73 1.77 7.29
C GLN A 557 20.81 1.26 5.86
N TYR A 558 20.87 2.17 4.92
CA TYR A 558 20.95 1.89 3.50
C TYR A 558 22.40 2.01 3.05
N LEU A 559 22.84 1.10 2.18
CA LEU A 559 24.09 1.22 1.45
C LEU A 559 23.84 2.05 0.21
N PHE A 560 24.68 3.02 -0.02
CA PHE A 560 24.70 3.71 -1.28
C PHE A 560 26.10 3.55 -1.90
N ASP A 561 26.09 3.08 -3.13
CA ASP A 561 27.24 3.02 -4.01
C ASP A 561 26.92 3.88 -5.23
N LEU A 562 27.75 4.93 -5.44
CA LEU A 562 27.59 5.82 -6.60
C LEU A 562 27.86 4.99 -7.86
N LYS A 563 26.86 4.82 -8.70
CA LYS A 563 26.95 3.93 -9.87
C LYS A 563 27.62 4.60 -11.08
N ILE A 564 27.93 5.88 -11.01
CA ILE A 564 28.76 6.59 -12.00
C ILE A 564 30.19 6.72 -11.47
N ASN A 565 31.15 6.55 -12.34
CA ASN A 565 32.56 6.69 -12.02
C ASN A 565 33.00 8.17 -12.17
N LEU A 566 33.07 8.88 -11.03
CA LEU A 566 33.44 10.30 -11.03
C LEU A 566 34.85 10.56 -11.58
N ALA A 567 35.80 9.66 -11.35
CA ALA A 567 37.19 9.85 -11.86
C ALA A 567 37.20 9.82 -13.41
N ASN A 568 36.51 8.83 -14.01
CA ASN A 568 36.39 8.78 -15.47
C ASN A 568 35.62 9.96 -16.05
N LEU A 569 34.58 10.44 -15.36
CA LEU A 569 33.82 11.60 -15.81
C LEU A 569 34.63 12.89 -15.66
N GLN A 570 35.41 13.05 -14.58
CA GLN A 570 36.26 14.20 -14.38
C GLN A 570 37.40 14.28 -15.42
N GLU A 571 38.04 13.14 -15.70
CA GLU A 571 39.08 13.05 -16.74
C GLU A 571 38.55 13.46 -18.12
N LYS A 572 37.32 13.07 -18.44
CA LYS A 572 36.76 13.29 -19.77
C LYS A 572 36.01 14.60 -19.94
N LEU A 573 35.44 15.15 -18.87
CA LEU A 573 34.49 16.27 -18.91
C LEU A 573 34.89 17.44 -18.02
N GLY A 574 35.88 17.30 -17.13
CA GLY A 574 36.18 18.26 -16.08
C GLY A 574 36.57 19.66 -16.55
N ASP A 575 37.10 19.77 -17.79
CA ASP A 575 37.44 21.06 -18.35
C ASP A 575 36.21 21.91 -18.74
N GLU A 576 35.14 21.27 -19.22
CA GLU A 576 33.98 21.97 -19.78
C GLU A 576 32.72 21.86 -18.88
N TYR A 577 32.68 20.90 -17.94
CA TYR A 577 31.46 20.58 -17.20
C TYR A 577 31.70 20.52 -15.67
N VAL A 578 30.63 20.76 -14.94
CA VAL A 578 30.50 20.40 -13.53
C VAL A 578 29.27 19.47 -13.38
N ILE A 579 29.31 18.55 -12.40
CA ILE A 579 28.21 17.62 -12.13
C ILE A 579 27.56 17.96 -10.80
N LEU A 580 26.24 18.18 -10.81
CA LEU A 580 25.40 18.28 -9.64
C LEU A 580 24.88 16.88 -9.26
N LEU A 581 25.16 16.44 -8.04
CA LEU A 581 24.69 15.17 -7.51
C LEU A 581 23.43 15.41 -6.69
N ARG A 582 22.26 15.02 -7.23
CA ARG A 582 20.96 15.14 -6.56
C ARG A 582 20.50 13.78 -6.07
N MET A 583 20.98 13.38 -4.90
CA MET A 583 20.69 12.08 -4.33
C MET A 583 19.42 12.09 -3.46
N HIS A 584 18.88 10.92 -3.17
CA HIS A 584 17.78 10.82 -2.24
C HIS A 584 18.24 11.18 -0.81
N TYR A 585 17.45 11.94 -0.08
CA TYR A 585 17.80 12.49 1.25
C TYR A 585 18.24 11.44 2.30
N LEU A 586 17.89 10.16 2.11
CA LEU A 586 18.32 9.08 3.02
C LEU A 586 19.79 8.71 2.87
N ILE A 587 20.45 9.15 1.79
CA ILE A 587 21.83 8.78 1.44
C ILE A 587 22.72 9.99 1.24
N ALA A 588 22.18 11.21 1.25
CA ALA A 588 22.92 12.45 1.04
C ALA A 588 24.13 12.64 1.99
N ASN A 589 24.12 12.09 3.18
CA ASN A 589 25.21 12.22 4.16
C ASN A 589 26.33 11.16 4.00
N SER A 590 26.30 10.32 2.98
CA SER A 590 27.26 9.21 2.79
C SER A 590 28.13 9.33 1.54
N LEU A 591 28.05 10.45 0.81
CA LEU A 591 28.89 10.73 -0.35
C LEU A 591 30.28 11.18 0.11
N ASP A 592 31.32 10.48 -0.37
CA ASP A 592 32.72 10.95 -0.27
C ASP A 592 33.12 11.58 -1.61
N LEU A 593 33.27 12.88 -1.61
CA LEU A 593 33.63 13.69 -2.79
C LEU A 593 35.07 14.25 -2.70
N ASN A 594 35.88 13.76 -1.76
CA ASN A 594 37.28 14.19 -1.66
C ASN A 594 38.03 14.00 -2.99
N GLY A 595 38.64 15.05 -3.49
CA GLY A 595 39.33 15.08 -4.78
C GLY A 595 38.46 15.43 -6.00
N TYR A 596 37.16 15.68 -5.80
CA TYR A 596 36.23 16.07 -6.86
C TYR A 596 35.61 17.46 -6.64
N ASP A 597 36.11 18.25 -5.68
CA ASP A 597 35.48 19.49 -5.22
C ASP A 597 35.20 20.53 -6.33
N ASP A 598 36.04 20.57 -7.37
CA ASP A 598 35.89 21.48 -8.53
C ASP A 598 35.05 20.89 -9.66
N PHE A 599 34.58 19.64 -9.52
CA PHE A 599 33.88 18.91 -10.57
C PHE A 599 32.53 18.38 -10.15
N ALA A 600 32.37 17.82 -8.93
CA ALA A 600 31.16 17.21 -8.45
C ALA A 600 30.65 17.88 -7.18
N ILE A 601 29.41 18.37 -7.20
CA ILE A 601 28.81 19.16 -6.12
C ILE A 601 27.55 18.47 -5.61
N ASP A 602 27.50 18.18 -4.30
CA ASP A 602 26.31 17.59 -3.68
C ASP A 602 25.23 18.66 -3.46
N VAL A 603 24.14 18.56 -4.23
CA VAL A 603 22.95 19.40 -4.13
C VAL A 603 21.74 18.64 -3.57
N SER A 604 21.97 17.51 -2.88
CA SER A 604 20.91 16.67 -2.32
C SER A 604 20.04 17.41 -1.31
N ASN A 605 20.59 18.37 -0.59
CA ASN A 605 19.90 19.20 0.40
C ASN A 605 19.36 20.52 -0.16
N TYR A 606 19.60 20.83 -1.43
CA TYR A 606 19.03 22.04 -2.06
C TYR A 606 17.48 21.91 -2.06
N SER A 607 16.79 22.94 -1.58
CA SER A 607 15.37 22.81 -1.27
C SER A 607 14.48 22.67 -2.50
N ASP A 608 14.80 23.36 -3.59
CA ASP A 608 13.96 23.47 -4.78
C ASP A 608 14.64 22.90 -6.04
N VAL A 609 14.23 21.72 -6.43
CA VAL A 609 14.81 21.05 -7.61
C VAL A 609 14.50 21.77 -8.92
N SER A 610 13.39 22.52 -9.00
CA SER A 610 13.03 23.25 -10.23
C SER A 610 14.05 24.36 -10.55
N GLU A 611 14.63 24.99 -9.51
CA GLU A 611 15.72 25.95 -9.71
C GLU A 611 17.00 25.27 -10.25
N LEU A 612 17.30 24.05 -9.79
CA LEU A 612 18.43 23.28 -10.32
C LEU A 612 18.23 22.90 -11.80
N TYR A 613 17.00 22.60 -12.23
CA TYR A 613 16.72 22.32 -13.64
C TYR A 613 17.05 23.52 -14.53
N LEU A 614 16.78 24.75 -14.09
CA LEU A 614 17.07 25.96 -14.89
C LEU A 614 18.54 26.10 -15.23
N ILE A 615 19.43 25.73 -14.32
CA ILE A 615 20.89 25.81 -14.52
C ILE A 615 21.50 24.57 -15.18
N THR A 616 20.73 23.48 -15.31
CA THR A 616 21.20 22.18 -15.83
C THR A 616 21.14 22.15 -17.35
N ASP A 617 22.26 21.89 -18.02
CA ASP A 617 22.35 21.74 -19.49
C ASP A 617 21.98 20.32 -19.96
N ALA A 618 22.28 19.30 -19.15
CA ALA A 618 21.91 17.90 -19.41
C ALA A 618 21.56 17.15 -18.12
N LEU A 619 20.55 16.28 -18.19
CA LEU A 619 20.12 15.44 -17.09
C LEU A 619 20.57 13.99 -17.29
N ILE A 620 21.18 13.40 -16.28
CA ILE A 620 21.38 11.97 -16.15
C ILE A 620 20.41 11.45 -15.10
N THR A 621 19.57 10.53 -15.48
CA THR A 621 18.60 9.91 -14.54
C THR A 621 18.37 8.44 -14.92
N ASP A 622 17.43 7.79 -14.26
CA ASP A 622 17.02 6.42 -14.57
C ASP A 622 15.48 6.30 -14.51
N TYR A 623 14.92 5.67 -13.51
CA TYR A 623 13.47 5.44 -13.33
C TYR A 623 12.79 6.55 -12.52
N SER A 624 13.25 7.80 -12.65
CA SER A 624 12.76 8.94 -11.89
C SER A 624 11.78 9.82 -12.67
N SER A 625 10.76 10.32 -11.97
CA SER A 625 9.80 11.28 -12.55
C SER A 625 10.41 12.66 -12.86
N VAL A 626 11.65 12.94 -12.43
CA VAL A 626 12.35 14.19 -12.75
C VAL A 626 12.47 14.42 -14.27
N MET A 627 12.48 13.34 -15.06
CA MET A 627 12.54 13.42 -16.52
C MET A 627 11.37 14.20 -17.14
N PHE A 628 10.20 14.15 -16.50
CA PHE A 628 9.00 14.82 -17.03
C PHE A 628 9.10 16.34 -16.80
N ASP A 629 9.49 16.77 -15.59
CA ASP A 629 9.64 18.18 -15.28
C ASP A 629 10.80 18.80 -16.09
N PHE A 630 11.94 18.11 -16.18
CA PHE A 630 13.06 18.55 -16.99
C PHE A 630 12.74 18.58 -18.50
N GLY A 631 11.82 17.70 -18.94
CA GLY A 631 11.34 17.66 -20.34
C GLY A 631 10.73 18.98 -20.83
N ILE A 632 10.24 19.84 -19.94
CA ILE A 632 9.70 21.17 -20.24
C ILE A 632 10.77 22.03 -20.93
N LEU A 633 12.03 21.88 -20.54
CA LEU A 633 13.14 22.66 -21.05
C LEU A 633 13.67 22.18 -22.42
N LYS A 634 13.22 21.00 -22.88
CA LYS A 634 13.69 20.38 -24.15
C LYS A 634 15.20 20.24 -24.26
N ARG A 635 15.87 20.03 -23.11
CA ARG A 635 17.30 19.80 -23.00
C ARG A 635 17.64 18.31 -23.04
N PRO A 636 18.89 17.90 -23.38
CA PRO A 636 19.30 16.51 -23.42
C PRO A 636 19.08 15.74 -22.12
N GLN A 637 18.58 14.52 -22.24
CA GLN A 637 18.41 13.59 -21.11
C GLN A 637 19.07 12.25 -21.45
N PHE A 638 19.79 11.68 -20.48
CA PHE A 638 20.46 10.40 -20.56
C PHE A 638 19.91 9.48 -19.50
N PHE A 639 19.53 8.26 -19.89
CA PHE A 639 18.89 7.30 -18.99
C PHE A 639 19.87 6.20 -18.60
N PHE A 640 20.62 6.43 -17.49
CA PHE A 640 21.60 5.47 -17.01
C PHE A 640 20.91 4.35 -16.20
N ALA A 641 20.44 3.34 -16.94
CA ALA A 641 19.63 2.24 -16.42
C ALA A 641 20.44 0.92 -16.39
N TYR A 642 21.53 0.88 -15.61
CA TYR A 642 22.46 -0.26 -15.49
C TYR A 642 21.80 -1.57 -15.02
N ASP A 643 20.64 -1.51 -14.39
CA ASP A 643 19.90 -2.65 -13.82
C ASP A 643 18.49 -2.85 -14.43
N ILE A 644 18.28 -2.39 -15.67
CA ILE A 644 16.97 -2.35 -16.32
C ILE A 644 16.26 -3.72 -16.35
N GLU A 645 16.99 -4.81 -16.61
CA GLU A 645 16.41 -6.16 -16.63
C GLU A 645 15.86 -6.61 -15.27
N LYS A 646 16.55 -6.22 -14.20
CA LYS A 646 16.13 -6.50 -12.82
C LYS A 646 14.93 -5.62 -12.44
N TYR A 647 14.95 -4.36 -12.90
CA TYR A 647 13.95 -3.37 -12.52
C TYR A 647 12.59 -3.62 -13.14
N ASP A 648 12.53 -3.96 -14.43
CA ASP A 648 11.30 -4.24 -15.19
C ASP A 648 10.56 -5.48 -14.64
N LYS A 649 11.30 -6.56 -14.34
CA LYS A 649 10.74 -7.84 -13.84
C LYS A 649 10.42 -7.85 -12.34
N GLY A 650 10.94 -6.90 -11.56
CA GLY A 650 11.06 -7.06 -10.10
C GLY A 650 10.27 -6.10 -9.23
N LEU A 651 10.04 -4.83 -9.57
CA LEU A 651 9.69 -3.84 -8.56
C LEU A 651 8.26 -3.29 -8.62
N ARG A 652 7.85 -2.53 -9.62
CA ARG A 652 6.52 -1.88 -9.59
C ARG A 652 5.76 -1.90 -10.90
N GLY A 653 6.45 -2.14 -12.02
CA GLY A 653 5.92 -1.92 -13.37
C GLY A 653 5.78 -0.43 -13.71
N PHE A 654 5.82 -0.13 -15.01
CA PHE A 654 5.67 1.22 -15.52
C PHE A 654 4.27 1.45 -16.10
N TYR A 655 3.85 2.72 -16.14
CA TYR A 655 2.63 3.14 -16.85
C TYR A 655 2.88 3.49 -18.31
N MET A 656 4.13 3.84 -18.67
CA MET A 656 4.54 4.16 -20.03
C MET A 656 5.45 3.07 -20.62
N ASP A 657 5.60 3.05 -21.93
CA ASP A 657 6.61 2.22 -22.60
C ASP A 657 7.99 2.85 -22.43
N TYR A 658 8.64 2.49 -21.32
CA TYR A 658 9.94 3.04 -20.93
C TYR A 658 11.01 2.84 -22.02
N MET A 659 10.97 1.75 -22.79
CA MET A 659 11.98 1.45 -23.81
C MET A 659 11.86 2.35 -25.05
N ASN A 660 10.65 2.76 -25.42
CA ASN A 660 10.38 3.42 -26.69
C ASN A 660 10.05 4.91 -26.56
N GLU A 661 9.49 5.35 -25.42
CA GLU A 661 8.94 6.71 -25.26
C GLU A 661 9.91 7.72 -24.62
N LEU A 662 11.09 7.30 -24.18
CA LEU A 662 12.05 8.20 -23.54
C LEU A 662 12.61 9.24 -24.53
N PRO A 663 12.88 10.49 -24.07
CA PRO A 663 13.40 11.58 -24.91
C PRO A 663 14.92 11.53 -25.14
N GLY A 664 15.58 10.44 -24.76
CA GLY A 664 17.02 10.26 -24.86
C GLY A 664 17.45 8.80 -24.94
N GLU A 665 18.74 8.57 -24.79
CA GLU A 665 19.34 7.24 -24.90
C GLU A 665 19.31 6.48 -23.54
N ILE A 666 18.97 5.19 -23.60
CA ILE A 666 19.15 4.27 -22.48
C ILE A 666 20.57 3.75 -22.52
N ILE A 667 21.34 4.01 -21.48
CA ILE A 667 22.73 3.62 -21.35
C ILE A 667 22.88 2.71 -20.12
N THR A 668 23.53 1.58 -20.30
CA THR A 668 23.79 0.59 -19.23
C THR A 668 25.26 0.53 -18.82
N ASP A 669 26.14 1.13 -19.62
CA ASP A 669 27.58 1.16 -19.43
C ASP A 669 28.08 2.57 -19.09
N GLU A 670 28.85 2.72 -18.03
CA GLU A 670 29.33 4.02 -17.52
C GLU A 670 30.36 4.68 -18.43
N PHE A 671 31.18 3.90 -19.12
CA PHE A 671 32.17 4.45 -20.06
C PHE A 671 31.49 5.03 -21.30
N LYS A 672 30.46 4.34 -21.80
CA LYS A 672 29.64 4.85 -22.89
C LYS A 672 28.92 6.15 -22.47
N LEU A 673 28.43 6.25 -21.22
CA LEU A 673 27.78 7.45 -20.73
C LEU A 673 28.71 8.67 -20.84
N ALA A 674 29.98 8.53 -20.43
CA ALA A 674 30.95 9.61 -20.51
C ALA A 674 31.26 10.06 -21.95
N GLU A 675 31.28 9.11 -22.92
CA GLU A 675 31.48 9.42 -24.35
C GLU A 675 30.28 10.15 -24.96
N GLU A 676 29.04 9.75 -24.59
CA GLU A 676 27.83 10.40 -25.12
C GLU A 676 27.63 11.81 -24.52
N LEU A 677 28.05 12.02 -23.26
CA LEU A 677 27.98 13.35 -22.62
C LEU A 677 28.88 14.41 -23.30
N LYS A 678 30.00 14.00 -23.93
CA LYS A 678 30.83 14.90 -24.73
C LYS A 678 30.11 15.46 -25.96
N LYS A 679 29.06 14.79 -26.43
CA LYS A 679 28.38 15.08 -27.69
C LYS A 679 26.96 15.61 -27.49
N LEU A 680 26.77 16.52 -26.52
CA LEU A 680 25.43 17.02 -26.17
C LEU A 680 24.64 17.56 -27.35
N ASP A 681 25.28 18.32 -28.24
CA ASP A 681 24.63 18.94 -29.39
C ASP A 681 24.25 17.88 -30.44
N GLU A 682 25.10 16.90 -30.68
CA GLU A 682 24.80 15.75 -31.56
C GLU A 682 23.66 14.92 -30.97
N HIS A 683 23.68 14.67 -29.65
CA HIS A 683 22.63 13.95 -28.93
C HIS A 683 21.29 14.68 -29.06
N LYS A 684 21.26 15.99 -28.84
CA LYS A 684 20.05 16.82 -28.99
C LYS A 684 19.47 16.73 -30.41
N LEU A 685 20.34 16.75 -31.40
CA LEU A 685 19.93 16.64 -32.81
C LEU A 685 19.40 15.22 -33.14
N LYS A 686 20.13 14.19 -32.67
CA LYS A 686 19.75 12.76 -32.86
C LYS A 686 18.38 12.44 -32.25
N TYR A 687 18.09 12.96 -31.07
CA TYR A 687 16.85 12.70 -30.34
C TYR A 687 15.77 13.78 -30.47
N LYS A 688 15.95 14.76 -31.36
CA LYS A 688 15.04 15.90 -31.54
C LYS A 688 13.57 15.49 -31.62
N ASN A 689 13.22 14.53 -32.46
CA ASN A 689 11.84 14.09 -32.64
C ASN A 689 11.29 13.41 -31.36
N LYS A 690 12.11 12.63 -30.65
CA LYS A 690 11.70 12.01 -29.40
C LYS A 690 11.49 13.05 -28.29
N ILE A 691 12.35 14.09 -28.22
CA ILE A 691 12.22 15.21 -27.28
C ILE A 691 10.90 15.96 -27.55
N GLU A 692 10.60 16.27 -28.81
CA GLU A 692 9.36 16.97 -29.16
C GLU A 692 8.13 16.10 -28.86
N ASN A 693 8.12 14.82 -29.23
CA ASN A 693 7.01 13.91 -28.93
C ASN A 693 6.79 13.75 -27.40
N PHE A 694 7.87 13.68 -26.65
CA PHE A 694 7.81 13.62 -25.17
C PHE A 694 7.23 14.91 -24.61
N TYR A 695 7.69 16.07 -25.08
CA TYR A 695 7.17 17.37 -24.68
C TYR A 695 5.69 17.49 -24.99
N GLU A 696 5.25 17.18 -26.21
CA GLU A 696 3.83 17.24 -26.59
C GLU A 696 2.94 16.33 -25.72
N LYS A 697 3.42 15.13 -25.41
CA LYS A 697 2.65 14.17 -24.64
C LYS A 697 2.57 14.53 -23.14
N PHE A 698 3.65 15.02 -22.54
CA PHE A 698 3.77 15.13 -21.09
C PHE A 698 3.89 16.57 -20.56
N CYS A 699 4.34 17.51 -21.38
CA CYS A 699 4.72 18.86 -20.94
C CYS A 699 3.92 19.98 -21.60
N SER A 700 3.23 19.75 -22.70
CA SER A 700 2.61 20.79 -23.54
C SER A 700 1.55 21.65 -22.84
N ILE A 701 0.96 21.12 -21.76
CA ILE A 701 -0.03 21.84 -20.94
C ILE A 701 0.62 22.84 -19.97
N GLU A 702 1.91 22.71 -19.70
CA GLU A 702 2.63 23.61 -18.80
C GLU A 702 2.77 25.01 -19.44
N LYS A 703 1.95 25.98 -18.96
CA LYS A 703 1.90 27.34 -19.49
C LYS A 703 2.50 28.39 -18.54
N GLY A 704 3.00 27.96 -17.38
CA GLY A 704 3.53 28.86 -16.36
C GLY A 704 2.48 29.66 -15.59
N GLU A 705 1.23 29.16 -15.55
CA GLU A 705 0.09 29.83 -14.91
C GLU A 705 -0.61 28.96 -13.84
N ALA A 706 -0.10 27.78 -13.55
CA ALA A 706 -0.77 26.84 -12.62
C ALA A 706 -0.90 27.43 -11.20
N SER A 707 0.12 28.12 -10.69
CA SER A 707 0.07 28.81 -9.39
C SER A 707 -1.00 29.89 -9.36
N LYS A 708 -1.15 30.63 -10.46
CA LYS A 708 -2.16 31.67 -10.62
C LYS A 708 -3.56 31.07 -10.58
N ILE A 709 -3.81 30.02 -11.34
CA ILE A 709 -5.12 29.36 -11.42
C ILE A 709 -5.55 28.89 -10.04
N VAL A 710 -4.67 28.20 -9.29
CA VAL A 710 -4.96 27.72 -7.94
C VAL A 710 -5.15 28.88 -6.96
N GLY A 711 -4.28 29.88 -6.99
CA GLY A 711 -4.33 31.04 -6.09
C GLY A 711 -5.60 31.88 -6.30
N ASP A 712 -5.98 32.15 -7.54
CA ASP A 712 -7.19 32.90 -7.89
C ASP A 712 -8.47 32.13 -7.47
N TYR A 713 -8.47 30.79 -7.61
CA TYR A 713 -9.54 29.95 -7.10
C TYR A 713 -9.68 30.06 -5.58
N ILE A 714 -8.59 29.91 -4.83
CA ILE A 714 -8.59 30.01 -3.37
C ILE A 714 -9.14 31.39 -2.93
N PHE A 715 -8.64 32.46 -3.56
CA PHE A 715 -9.12 33.82 -3.27
C PHE A 715 -10.61 34.01 -3.56
N LYS A 716 -11.10 33.47 -4.68
CA LYS A 716 -12.54 33.52 -5.01
C LYS A 716 -13.39 32.79 -3.98
N GLN A 717 -12.92 31.65 -3.49
CA GLN A 717 -13.62 30.86 -2.48
C GLN A 717 -13.48 31.41 -1.05
N SER A 718 -12.52 32.31 -0.78
CA SER A 718 -12.34 32.95 0.52
C SER A 718 -13.35 34.08 0.76
N LYS A 719 -13.89 34.65 -0.30
CA LYS A 719 -14.97 35.65 -0.26
C LYS A 719 -16.34 35.01 0.01
#